data_883fbd2aecc7013e54b3e8451a870258
#
_entry.id   883fbd2aecc7013e54b3e8451a870258
#
_cell.length_a   1.000
_cell.length_b   1.000
_cell.length_c   1.000
_cell.angle_alpha   90.00
_cell.angle_beta   90.00
_cell.angle_gamma   90.00
#
_symmetry.space_group_name_H-M   'P 1'
#
loop_
_entity.id
_entity.type
_entity.pdbx_description
1 polymer ?
#
loop_
_entity_poly.entity_id
_entity_poly.type
_entity_poly.pdbx_seq_one_letter_code
_entity_poly.pdbx_strand_id
1 'polypeptide(L)'
;MNKFNVYAAWSTLCVSLVFPSVSKAGQYTNFDVSIYIPVGVVQSFENPQKLADDWARISRQLKVDKVYVEVQRNRQEANDQLLEQVKKFFLAHGVKVAGGMAASDGSIGGQFKTFCYTDPKDREFIKSAAELAARHFDELIQDDFFFNTTKYDSDIAAKGDKSWTQFRLDLMDDVAENCIIKPAKAINPKIKLVIKFPNWYEHFQGLGYDLDKEPKLFDGIYTGTETRDPEITDQNLQQYESYQIIRYFDNIAPGRNGGGWVDTYSIRYIDRYAEQLWDTVFAKAPEMMLFEWSAMLRPIRAGERTNWADLRTSFDYNQMVSAWSANAPAGLEPSVARVAGYSLEQVDSFLGQLGRPIGIASYKPYQSTGEDFLHNYFGNMGIPIDLHPEFPTNADLILLTECAKFDPDLVAKIKSQLAAGKSVVITSGLLRALQGKGIEDIVEARYTGRKILARRYLSSFGAGNGTVIGDEQASDVLFPEIDFLTNDSWALVRALAEGRGYPLLIMNRYSKGILYIWTIPDNFNDLYRLPVEVASALKNYVMRGFPVRMDGPAQVALFAYDNHSFIVESYLPVATDVRISVAGGKAKLRNLVTGEILTGQPDNAGGRGGMDDEPRMRFNAHLLPHSYAAFAGEP
;
A
#
# COMPACT_ATOMS: atom_id res chain seq x y z
N MET A 1 -48.11 71.06 -40.05
CA MET A 1 -47.97 69.69 -40.55
C MET A 1 -46.70 69.07 -39.94
N ASN A 2 -46.79 68.39 -38.85
CA ASN A 2 -45.66 67.60 -38.33
C ASN A 2 -46.25 66.34 -37.68
N LYS A 3 -45.87 65.20 -38.21
CA LYS A 3 -46.29 63.86 -37.73
C LYS A 3 -45.40 63.46 -36.57
N PHE A 4 -45.99 63.18 -35.41
CA PHE A 4 -45.31 62.49 -34.31
C PHE A 4 -45.49 60.99 -34.43
N ASN A 5 -44.37 60.27 -34.54
CA ASN A 5 -44.31 58.83 -34.42
C ASN A 5 -44.08 58.46 -32.95
N VAL A 6 -45.02 57.70 -32.37
CA VAL A 6 -44.86 57.12 -31.03
C VAL A 6 -44.28 55.70 -31.20
N TYR A 7 -43.09 55.46 -30.69
CA TYR A 7 -42.53 54.13 -30.54
C TYR A 7 -42.88 53.57 -29.16
N ALA A 8 -43.66 52.52 -29.14
CA ALA A 8 -43.91 51.74 -27.92
C ALA A 8 -42.71 50.77 -27.68
N ALA A 9 -41.99 50.96 -26.59
CA ALA A 9 -40.94 50.05 -26.16
C ALA A 9 -41.54 48.92 -25.34
N TRP A 10 -41.45 47.71 -25.82
CA TRP A 10 -41.75 46.49 -25.07
C TRP A 10 -40.50 46.08 -24.30
N SER A 11 -40.51 46.25 -22.98
CA SER A 11 -39.48 45.72 -22.06
C SER A 11 -39.82 44.26 -21.74
N THR A 12 -39.03 43.35 -22.36
CA THR A 12 -39.08 41.93 -22.03
C THR A 12 -38.35 41.71 -20.70
N LEU A 13 -39.08 41.41 -19.65
CA LEU A 13 -38.52 41.05 -18.34
C LEU A 13 -37.97 39.60 -18.43
N CYS A 14 -36.66 39.43 -18.65
CA CYS A 14 -36.01 38.12 -18.49
C CYS A 14 -35.89 37.80 -17.00
N VAL A 15 -36.81 36.97 -16.48
CA VAL A 15 -36.66 36.32 -15.18
C VAL A 15 -35.61 35.23 -15.34
N SER A 16 -34.38 35.51 -14.94
CA SER A 16 -33.34 34.49 -14.82
C SER A 16 -33.71 33.59 -13.61
N LEU A 17 -34.23 32.43 -13.90
CA LEU A 17 -34.34 31.34 -12.91
C LEU A 17 -32.94 30.93 -12.51
N VAL A 18 -32.45 31.44 -11.40
CA VAL A 18 -31.25 30.94 -10.71
C VAL A 18 -31.62 29.59 -10.11
N PHE A 19 -31.36 28.53 -10.84
CA PHE A 19 -31.35 27.21 -10.22
C PHE A 19 -30.21 27.20 -9.21
N PRO A 20 -30.44 26.82 -7.95
CA PRO A 20 -29.34 26.62 -7.02
C PRO A 20 -28.41 25.55 -7.62
N SER A 21 -27.15 25.91 -7.83
CA SER A 21 -26.13 24.94 -8.22
C SER A 21 -26.06 23.89 -7.12
N VAL A 22 -26.61 22.71 -7.38
CA VAL A 22 -26.39 21.55 -6.53
C VAL A 22 -24.89 21.31 -6.53
N SER A 23 -24.27 21.38 -5.37
CA SER A 23 -22.87 21.04 -5.19
C SER A 23 -22.67 19.64 -5.77
N LYS A 24 -21.95 19.54 -6.91
CA LYS A 24 -21.47 18.26 -7.42
C LYS A 24 -20.28 17.88 -6.56
N ALA A 25 -20.14 16.60 -6.24
CA ALA A 25 -18.90 16.03 -5.73
C ALA A 25 -17.73 16.45 -6.63
N GLY A 26 -16.53 16.60 -6.04
CA GLY A 26 -15.32 17.01 -6.75
C GLY A 26 -15.03 16.14 -7.99
N GLN A 27 -14.18 16.61 -8.88
CA GLN A 27 -13.72 15.82 -10.00
C GLN A 27 -12.27 15.41 -9.71
N TYR A 28 -11.98 14.10 -9.72
CA TYR A 28 -10.61 13.60 -9.66
C TYR A 28 -10.03 13.61 -11.07
N THR A 29 -8.75 13.96 -11.17
CA THR A 29 -8.05 14.07 -12.45
C THR A 29 -6.90 13.06 -12.57
N ASN A 30 -6.46 12.50 -11.45
CA ASN A 30 -5.27 11.64 -11.39
C ASN A 30 -5.60 10.16 -11.20
N PHE A 31 -6.84 9.82 -10.87
CA PHE A 31 -7.34 8.44 -10.69
C PHE A 31 -8.86 8.39 -10.86
N ASP A 32 -9.38 7.20 -11.18
CA ASP A 32 -10.82 6.91 -11.15
C ASP A 32 -11.24 6.42 -9.76
N VAL A 33 -12.52 6.60 -9.40
CA VAL A 33 -13.10 6.03 -8.18
C VAL A 33 -14.21 5.06 -8.55
N SER A 34 -14.15 3.86 -7.98
CA SER A 34 -15.19 2.85 -8.16
C SER A 34 -15.78 2.39 -6.83
N ILE A 35 -16.98 1.84 -6.89
CA ILE A 35 -17.66 1.21 -5.74
C ILE A 35 -18.05 -0.22 -6.11
N TYR A 36 -17.78 -1.14 -5.20
CA TYR A 36 -18.24 -2.53 -5.30
C TYR A 36 -19.64 -2.67 -4.70
N ILE A 37 -20.54 -3.35 -5.44
CA ILE A 37 -21.92 -3.60 -5.03
C ILE A 37 -22.11 -5.09 -4.83
N PRO A 38 -22.05 -5.61 -3.59
CA PRO A 38 -22.24 -7.03 -3.31
C PRO A 38 -23.60 -7.55 -3.78
N VAL A 39 -23.68 -8.84 -4.13
CA VAL A 39 -24.89 -9.45 -4.72
C VAL A 39 -26.14 -9.27 -3.87
N GLY A 40 -26.02 -9.31 -2.54
CA GLY A 40 -27.19 -9.07 -1.65
C GLY A 40 -27.72 -7.63 -1.75
N VAL A 41 -26.84 -6.65 -2.01
CA VAL A 41 -27.22 -5.28 -2.29
C VAL A 41 -27.85 -5.18 -3.68
N VAL A 42 -27.25 -5.81 -4.70
CA VAL A 42 -27.82 -5.90 -6.05
C VAL A 42 -29.25 -6.43 -5.99
N GLN A 43 -29.51 -7.53 -5.27
CA GLN A 43 -30.84 -8.10 -5.09
C GLN A 43 -31.83 -7.11 -4.44
N SER A 44 -31.37 -6.24 -3.53
CA SER A 44 -32.22 -5.21 -2.93
C SER A 44 -32.71 -4.16 -3.93
N PHE A 45 -32.09 -4.05 -5.11
CA PHE A 45 -32.46 -3.14 -6.20
C PHE A 45 -33.59 -3.68 -7.10
N GLU A 46 -34.19 -4.84 -6.77
CA GLU A 46 -35.50 -5.21 -7.32
C GLU A 46 -36.53 -4.08 -7.11
N ASN A 47 -36.34 -3.27 -6.07
CA ASN A 47 -36.99 -1.97 -5.94
C ASN A 47 -36.14 -0.86 -6.61
N PRO A 48 -36.50 -0.38 -7.82
CA PRO A 48 -35.72 0.64 -8.54
C PRO A 48 -35.60 1.97 -7.78
N GLN A 49 -36.62 2.30 -6.94
CA GLN A 49 -36.58 3.53 -6.15
C GLN A 49 -35.45 3.50 -5.12
N LYS A 50 -35.21 2.35 -4.50
CA LYS A 50 -34.09 2.19 -3.57
C LYS A 50 -32.75 2.47 -4.24
N LEU A 51 -32.52 1.94 -5.44
CA LEU A 51 -31.29 2.22 -6.21
C LEU A 51 -31.15 3.73 -6.49
N ALA A 52 -32.24 4.37 -6.92
CA ALA A 52 -32.23 5.80 -7.23
C ALA A 52 -31.96 6.67 -5.98
N ASP A 53 -32.57 6.32 -4.85
CA ASP A 53 -32.39 7.03 -3.58
C ASP A 53 -30.97 6.86 -3.03
N ASP A 54 -30.44 5.64 -3.03
CA ASP A 54 -29.08 5.32 -2.59
C ASP A 54 -28.05 6.05 -3.46
N TRP A 55 -28.20 5.99 -4.80
CA TRP A 55 -27.35 6.70 -5.74
C TRP A 55 -27.37 8.22 -5.53
N ALA A 56 -28.56 8.79 -5.34
CA ALA A 56 -28.70 10.23 -5.08
C ALA A 56 -27.96 10.66 -3.80
N ARG A 57 -27.86 9.80 -2.80
CA ARG A 57 -27.11 10.06 -1.57
C ARG A 57 -25.61 9.96 -1.77
N ILE A 58 -25.14 8.91 -2.45
CA ILE A 58 -23.70 8.68 -2.69
C ILE A 58 -23.14 9.72 -3.63
N SER A 59 -23.74 9.91 -4.81
CA SER A 59 -23.21 10.75 -5.89
C SER A 59 -23.09 12.25 -5.54
N ARG A 60 -23.75 12.69 -4.49
CA ARG A 60 -23.60 14.05 -3.94
C ARG A 60 -22.37 14.19 -3.04
N GLN A 61 -21.89 13.09 -2.46
CA GLN A 61 -20.83 13.07 -1.46
C GLN A 61 -19.48 12.60 -2.02
N LEU A 62 -19.54 11.81 -3.09
CA LEU A 62 -18.40 11.16 -3.73
C LEU A 62 -18.62 11.13 -5.24
N LYS A 63 -17.62 11.54 -6.02
CA LYS A 63 -17.61 11.27 -7.45
C LYS A 63 -17.32 9.78 -7.67
N VAL A 64 -18.15 9.13 -8.46
CA VAL A 64 -18.02 7.71 -8.80
C VAL A 64 -17.89 7.59 -10.31
N ASP A 65 -16.79 7.04 -10.79
CA ASP A 65 -16.52 6.86 -12.21
C ASP A 65 -16.98 5.49 -12.71
N LYS A 66 -17.01 4.47 -11.80
CA LYS A 66 -17.31 3.09 -12.13
C LYS A 66 -18.01 2.38 -10.97
N VAL A 67 -18.82 1.40 -11.29
CA VAL A 67 -19.35 0.44 -10.30
C VAL A 67 -19.05 -0.98 -10.75
N TYR A 68 -18.76 -1.85 -9.79
CA TYR A 68 -18.67 -3.28 -9.98
C TYR A 68 -19.92 -3.94 -9.41
N VAL A 69 -20.72 -4.55 -10.28
CA VAL A 69 -22.00 -5.19 -9.93
C VAL A 69 -21.74 -6.68 -9.74
N GLU A 70 -21.84 -7.15 -8.50
CA GLU A 70 -21.56 -8.54 -8.19
C GLU A 70 -22.68 -9.46 -8.66
N VAL A 71 -22.32 -10.51 -9.39
CA VAL A 71 -23.27 -11.51 -9.90
C VAL A 71 -23.49 -12.64 -8.93
N GLN A 72 -22.45 -12.97 -8.09
CA GLN A 72 -22.47 -14.14 -7.21
C GLN A 72 -21.57 -13.92 -5.99
N ARG A 73 -22.07 -14.33 -4.80
CA ARG A 73 -21.36 -14.49 -3.52
C ARG A 73 -22.14 -15.45 -2.62
N ASN A 74 -21.47 -16.34 -1.91
CA ASN A 74 -22.07 -17.27 -0.96
C ASN A 74 -23.23 -18.11 -1.55
N ARG A 75 -23.08 -18.57 -2.81
CA ARG A 75 -24.11 -19.29 -3.60
C ARG A 75 -25.40 -18.48 -3.86
N GLN A 76 -25.37 -17.18 -3.62
CA GLN A 76 -26.45 -16.27 -4.03
C GLN A 76 -26.07 -15.68 -5.40
N GLU A 77 -27.04 -15.62 -6.30
CA GLU A 77 -26.86 -15.06 -7.64
C GLU A 77 -27.91 -13.99 -7.93
N ALA A 78 -27.53 -12.97 -8.65
CA ALA A 78 -28.45 -12.00 -9.22
C ALA A 78 -28.99 -12.53 -10.55
N ASN A 79 -30.29 -12.31 -10.82
CA ASN A 79 -30.87 -12.75 -12.08
C ASN A 79 -30.56 -11.79 -13.25
N ASP A 80 -30.63 -12.30 -14.48
CA ASP A 80 -30.31 -11.57 -15.71
C ASP A 80 -31.08 -10.25 -15.85
N GLN A 81 -32.37 -10.23 -15.52
CA GLN A 81 -33.21 -9.03 -15.64
C GLN A 81 -32.74 -7.91 -14.69
N LEU A 82 -32.43 -8.27 -13.46
CA LEU A 82 -31.94 -7.33 -12.43
C LEU A 82 -30.57 -6.77 -12.81
N LEU A 83 -29.65 -7.63 -13.27
CA LEU A 83 -28.31 -7.19 -13.72
C LEU A 83 -28.43 -6.17 -14.85
N GLU A 84 -29.29 -6.41 -15.85
CA GLU A 84 -29.53 -5.46 -16.93
C GLU A 84 -30.19 -4.16 -16.46
N GLN A 85 -31.11 -4.22 -15.49
CA GLN A 85 -31.75 -3.05 -14.91
C GLN A 85 -30.69 -2.16 -14.20
N VAL A 86 -29.87 -2.74 -13.34
CA VAL A 86 -28.83 -2.03 -12.59
C VAL A 86 -27.77 -1.45 -13.53
N LYS A 87 -27.32 -2.23 -14.52
CA LYS A 87 -26.39 -1.77 -15.56
C LYS A 87 -26.92 -0.57 -16.34
N LYS A 88 -28.15 -0.64 -16.84
CA LYS A 88 -28.80 0.48 -17.57
C LYS A 88 -28.93 1.73 -16.72
N PHE A 89 -29.26 1.56 -15.43
CA PHE A 89 -29.36 2.69 -14.51
C PHE A 89 -28.03 3.46 -14.42
N PHE A 90 -26.92 2.80 -14.15
CA PHE A 90 -25.62 3.47 -14.00
C PHE A 90 -25.11 4.04 -15.31
N LEU A 91 -25.27 3.34 -16.43
CA LEU A 91 -24.89 3.86 -17.75
C LEU A 91 -25.66 5.13 -18.11
N ALA A 92 -26.96 5.21 -17.74
CA ALA A 92 -27.76 6.41 -17.94
C ALA A 92 -27.29 7.61 -17.06
N HIS A 93 -26.57 7.34 -15.97
CA HIS A 93 -25.95 8.36 -15.12
C HIS A 93 -24.48 8.66 -15.49
N GLY A 94 -23.96 8.10 -16.59
CA GLY A 94 -22.59 8.32 -17.06
C GLY A 94 -21.53 7.56 -16.27
N VAL A 95 -21.92 6.53 -15.51
CA VAL A 95 -21.03 5.69 -14.71
C VAL A 95 -20.69 4.42 -15.48
N LYS A 96 -19.41 4.08 -15.57
CA LYS A 96 -18.95 2.81 -16.15
C LYS A 96 -19.44 1.64 -15.28
N VAL A 97 -19.70 0.49 -15.91
CA VAL A 97 -20.20 -0.69 -15.20
C VAL A 97 -19.38 -1.92 -15.56
N ALA A 98 -18.91 -2.62 -14.56
CA ALA A 98 -18.23 -3.90 -14.66
C ALA A 98 -18.93 -4.96 -13.79
N GLY A 99 -18.67 -6.24 -14.04
CA GLY A 99 -19.12 -7.34 -13.22
C GLY A 99 -18.14 -7.63 -12.08
N GLY A 100 -18.66 -8.19 -11.01
CA GLY A 100 -17.87 -8.75 -9.91
C GLY A 100 -18.35 -10.16 -9.56
N MET A 101 -17.47 -11.01 -9.05
CA MET A 101 -17.83 -12.30 -8.43
C MET A 101 -16.90 -12.62 -7.28
N ALA A 102 -17.41 -13.33 -6.28
CA ALA A 102 -16.64 -13.80 -5.14
C ALA A 102 -16.76 -15.31 -4.99
N ALA A 103 -15.64 -16.01 -5.01
CA ALA A 103 -15.60 -17.46 -4.81
C ALA A 103 -15.71 -17.86 -3.32
N SER A 104 -16.54 -17.15 -2.57
CA SER A 104 -16.89 -17.46 -1.18
C SER A 104 -18.09 -18.37 -1.10
N ASP A 105 -18.05 -19.38 -0.21
CA ASP A 105 -19.17 -20.28 0.14
C ASP A 105 -19.71 -19.98 1.56
N GLY A 106 -19.57 -18.75 2.02
CA GLY A 106 -20.03 -18.29 3.33
C GLY A 106 -18.96 -18.34 4.42
N SER A 107 -19.40 -18.54 5.66
CA SER A 107 -18.52 -18.68 6.81
C SER A 107 -19.02 -19.74 7.78
N ILE A 108 -18.11 -20.40 8.47
CA ILE A 108 -18.41 -21.34 9.55
C ILE A 108 -17.56 -20.97 10.77
N GLY A 109 -18.21 -20.66 11.89
CA GLY A 109 -17.51 -20.30 13.12
C GLY A 109 -16.59 -19.07 13.00
N GLY A 110 -16.94 -18.14 12.11
CA GLY A 110 -16.14 -16.93 11.84
C GLY A 110 -15.00 -17.13 10.82
N GLN A 111 -14.80 -18.34 10.34
CA GLN A 111 -13.82 -18.63 9.28
C GLN A 111 -14.48 -18.56 7.90
N PHE A 112 -13.81 -17.98 6.93
CA PHE A 112 -14.25 -18.00 5.53
C PHE A 112 -14.26 -19.43 5.00
N LYS A 113 -15.36 -19.78 4.35
CA LYS A 113 -15.51 -21.06 3.67
C LYS A 113 -15.30 -20.85 2.17
N THR A 114 -14.36 -21.58 1.59
CA THR A 114 -14.13 -21.60 0.15
C THR A 114 -14.84 -22.79 -0.50
N PHE A 115 -15.03 -22.74 -1.82
CA PHE A 115 -15.50 -23.89 -2.58
C PHE A 115 -14.49 -25.03 -2.55
N CYS A 116 -15.00 -26.26 -2.67
CA CYS A 116 -14.17 -27.45 -2.85
C CYS A 116 -13.89 -27.66 -4.34
N TYR A 117 -12.79 -27.13 -4.82
CA TYR A 117 -12.49 -27.17 -6.26
C TYR A 117 -12.09 -28.56 -6.79
N THR A 118 -12.03 -29.58 -5.93
CA THR A 118 -11.97 -30.99 -6.34
C THR A 118 -13.36 -31.60 -6.51
N ASP A 119 -14.43 -30.91 -6.08
CA ASP A 119 -15.82 -31.33 -6.36
C ASP A 119 -16.28 -30.76 -7.72
N PRO A 120 -16.70 -31.61 -8.66
CA PRO A 120 -17.21 -31.15 -9.96
C PRO A 120 -18.42 -30.21 -9.87
N LYS A 121 -19.25 -30.33 -8.82
CA LYS A 121 -20.40 -29.43 -8.62
C LYS A 121 -19.99 -28.00 -8.29
N ASP A 122 -18.99 -27.87 -7.43
CA ASP A 122 -18.46 -26.56 -7.05
C ASP A 122 -17.76 -25.90 -8.24
N ARG A 123 -17.03 -26.68 -9.04
CA ARG A 123 -16.42 -26.19 -10.29
C ARG A 123 -17.47 -25.71 -11.30
N GLU A 124 -18.54 -26.47 -11.50
CA GLU A 124 -19.62 -26.08 -12.43
C GLU A 124 -20.35 -24.85 -11.93
N PHE A 125 -20.53 -24.68 -10.62
CA PHE A 125 -21.13 -23.48 -10.05
C PHE A 125 -20.28 -22.22 -10.32
N ILE A 126 -18.97 -22.26 -10.08
CA ILE A 126 -18.06 -21.14 -10.37
C ILE A 126 -18.04 -20.83 -11.85
N LYS A 127 -18.03 -21.84 -12.71
CA LYS A 127 -18.09 -21.70 -14.16
C LYS A 127 -19.39 -20.98 -14.59
N SER A 128 -20.55 -21.42 -14.07
CA SER A 128 -21.83 -20.79 -14.40
C SER A 128 -21.89 -19.31 -13.97
N ALA A 129 -21.28 -18.97 -12.83
CA ALA A 129 -21.20 -17.60 -12.36
C ALA A 129 -20.30 -16.72 -13.28
N ALA A 130 -19.17 -17.25 -13.75
CA ALA A 130 -18.31 -16.56 -14.70
C ALA A 130 -19.03 -16.37 -16.07
N GLU A 131 -19.77 -17.37 -16.53
CA GLU A 131 -20.59 -17.29 -17.74
C GLU A 131 -21.75 -16.28 -17.59
N LEU A 132 -22.39 -16.22 -16.40
CA LEU A 132 -23.41 -15.21 -16.08
C LEU A 132 -22.84 -13.79 -16.19
N ALA A 133 -21.70 -13.55 -15.56
CA ALA A 133 -21.03 -12.26 -15.63
C ALA A 133 -20.68 -11.87 -17.08
N ALA A 134 -20.14 -12.83 -17.86
CA ALA A 134 -19.73 -12.59 -19.24
C ALA A 134 -20.89 -12.29 -20.19
N ARG A 135 -22.13 -12.72 -19.88
CA ARG A 135 -23.32 -12.34 -20.66
C ARG A 135 -23.68 -10.86 -20.50
N HIS A 136 -23.35 -10.27 -19.37
CA HIS A 136 -23.80 -8.92 -19.02
C HIS A 136 -22.72 -7.86 -19.08
N PHE A 137 -21.44 -8.22 -18.86
CA PHE A 137 -20.35 -7.26 -18.68
C PHE A 137 -19.18 -7.50 -19.61
N ASP A 138 -18.46 -6.41 -19.97
CA ASP A 138 -17.22 -6.47 -20.76
C ASP A 138 -15.96 -6.48 -19.88
N GLU A 139 -16.13 -6.36 -18.56
CA GLU A 139 -15.07 -6.52 -17.54
C GLU A 139 -15.66 -7.28 -16.36
N LEU A 140 -14.88 -8.23 -15.83
CA LEU A 140 -15.22 -8.99 -14.62
C LEU A 140 -14.03 -8.99 -13.66
N ILE A 141 -14.27 -8.56 -12.41
CA ILE A 141 -13.30 -8.73 -11.32
C ILE A 141 -13.65 -9.97 -10.49
N GLN A 142 -12.65 -10.83 -10.30
CA GLN A 142 -12.69 -11.91 -9.30
C GLN A 142 -12.15 -11.37 -7.99
N ASP A 143 -13.00 -11.32 -6.97
CA ASP A 143 -12.66 -10.90 -5.60
C ASP A 143 -11.66 -11.87 -4.95
N ASP A 144 -10.93 -11.43 -3.93
CA ASP A 144 -9.86 -12.16 -3.24
C ASP A 144 -10.30 -13.43 -2.47
N PHE A 145 -11.56 -13.80 -2.52
CA PHE A 145 -12.03 -15.12 -2.07
C PHE A 145 -11.66 -16.26 -3.04
N PHE A 146 -10.91 -15.99 -4.10
CA PHE A 146 -10.43 -16.99 -5.04
C PHE A 146 -9.18 -17.69 -4.51
N PHE A 147 -9.36 -18.52 -3.47
CA PHE A 147 -8.30 -19.31 -2.85
C PHE A 147 -8.86 -20.65 -2.34
N ASN A 148 -7.99 -21.54 -1.88
CA ASN A 148 -8.40 -22.86 -1.36
C ASN A 148 -7.88 -23.12 0.05
N THR A 149 -8.81 -23.44 0.97
CA THR A 149 -8.48 -23.89 2.34
C THR A 149 -9.06 -25.26 2.67
N THR A 150 -9.84 -25.86 1.75
CA THR A 150 -10.50 -27.13 1.99
C THR A 150 -9.50 -28.29 2.11
N LYS A 151 -9.88 -29.30 2.88
CA LYS A 151 -9.12 -30.54 3.10
C LYS A 151 -10.09 -31.72 3.22
N TYR A 152 -11.06 -31.80 2.30
CA TYR A 152 -11.99 -32.93 2.22
C TYR A 152 -11.28 -34.15 1.65
N ASP A 153 -11.92 -35.32 1.73
CA ASP A 153 -11.35 -36.59 1.23
C ASP A 153 -10.94 -36.50 -0.25
N SER A 154 -11.72 -35.76 -1.05
CA SER A 154 -11.38 -35.47 -2.45
C SER A 154 -10.12 -34.63 -2.62
N ASP A 155 -9.91 -33.61 -1.76
CA ASP A 155 -8.70 -32.78 -1.79
C ASP A 155 -7.49 -33.62 -1.36
N ILE A 156 -7.62 -34.42 -0.30
CA ILE A 156 -6.55 -35.28 0.20
C ILE A 156 -6.15 -36.30 -0.87
N ALA A 157 -7.13 -36.92 -1.54
CA ALA A 157 -6.87 -37.85 -2.62
C ALA A 157 -6.20 -37.18 -3.84
N ALA A 158 -6.68 -36.00 -4.25
CA ALA A 158 -6.12 -35.25 -5.39
C ALA A 158 -4.73 -34.69 -5.10
N LYS A 159 -4.46 -34.30 -3.85
CA LYS A 159 -3.16 -33.84 -3.41
C LYS A 159 -2.07 -34.90 -3.56
N GLY A 160 -2.36 -36.13 -3.21
CA GLY A 160 -1.38 -37.22 -3.20
C GLY A 160 -0.14 -36.85 -2.36
N ASP A 161 1.04 -37.05 -2.94
CA ASP A 161 2.34 -36.78 -2.28
C ASP A 161 2.79 -35.31 -2.33
N LYS A 162 2.07 -34.43 -3.03
CA LYS A 162 2.42 -33.00 -3.09
C LYS A 162 2.30 -32.34 -1.71
N SER A 163 3.05 -31.25 -1.49
CA SER A 163 2.76 -30.34 -0.38
C SER A 163 1.39 -29.67 -0.57
N TRP A 164 0.76 -29.17 0.50
CA TRP A 164 -0.48 -28.41 0.37
C TRP A 164 -0.29 -27.15 -0.49
N THR A 165 0.85 -26.49 -0.36
CA THR A 165 1.19 -25.31 -1.18
C THR A 165 1.20 -25.68 -2.67
N GLN A 166 1.97 -26.70 -3.06
CA GLN A 166 2.07 -27.09 -4.47
C GLN A 166 0.72 -27.57 -5.03
N PHE A 167 -0.03 -28.34 -4.24
CA PHE A 167 -1.36 -28.79 -4.63
C PHE A 167 -2.31 -27.62 -4.88
N ARG A 168 -2.32 -26.63 -3.98
CA ARG A 168 -3.19 -25.48 -4.09
C ARG A 168 -2.82 -24.56 -5.24
N LEU A 169 -1.55 -24.30 -5.46
CA LEU A 169 -1.08 -23.54 -6.63
C LEU A 169 -1.55 -24.21 -7.94
N ASP A 170 -1.28 -25.52 -8.11
CA ASP A 170 -1.69 -26.26 -9.32
C ASP A 170 -3.22 -26.28 -9.48
N LEU A 171 -3.96 -26.44 -8.38
CA LEU A 171 -5.42 -26.47 -8.38
C LEU A 171 -6.03 -25.12 -8.78
N MET A 172 -5.52 -24.02 -8.21
CA MET A 172 -6.09 -22.70 -8.46
C MET A 172 -5.75 -22.20 -9.88
N ASP A 173 -4.56 -22.50 -10.40
CA ASP A 173 -4.23 -22.26 -11.82
C ASP A 173 -5.21 -22.98 -12.76
N ASP A 174 -5.50 -24.27 -12.49
CA ASP A 174 -6.45 -25.05 -13.29
C ASP A 174 -7.88 -24.50 -13.20
N VAL A 175 -8.32 -24.10 -12.00
CA VAL A 175 -9.65 -23.50 -11.79
C VAL A 175 -9.75 -22.13 -12.47
N ALA A 176 -8.73 -21.29 -12.36
CA ALA A 176 -8.67 -20.00 -13.05
C ALA A 176 -8.88 -20.18 -14.55
N GLU A 177 -8.12 -21.08 -15.16
CA GLU A 177 -8.17 -21.30 -16.60
C GLU A 177 -9.47 -21.94 -17.04
N ASN A 178 -9.90 -23.04 -16.37
CA ASN A 178 -10.98 -23.91 -16.86
C ASN A 178 -12.36 -23.59 -16.28
N CYS A 179 -12.46 -22.88 -15.14
CA CYS A 179 -13.75 -22.50 -14.57
C CYS A 179 -14.07 -21.00 -14.70
N ILE A 180 -13.07 -20.14 -14.96
CA ILE A 180 -13.31 -18.70 -15.12
C ILE A 180 -12.95 -18.23 -16.51
N ILE A 181 -11.68 -18.34 -16.92
CA ILE A 181 -11.17 -17.66 -18.11
C ILE A 181 -11.78 -18.22 -19.40
N LYS A 182 -11.64 -19.53 -19.63
CA LYS A 182 -12.17 -20.17 -20.85
C LYS A 182 -13.70 -20.03 -20.95
N PRO A 183 -14.49 -20.32 -19.90
CA PRO A 183 -15.95 -20.18 -19.96
C PRO A 183 -16.39 -18.74 -20.21
N ALA A 184 -15.84 -17.76 -19.50
CA ALA A 184 -16.21 -16.36 -19.68
C ALA A 184 -15.87 -15.88 -21.11
N LYS A 185 -14.66 -16.19 -21.62
CA LYS A 185 -14.25 -15.82 -22.99
C LYS A 185 -14.98 -16.59 -24.08
N ALA A 186 -15.54 -17.76 -23.81
CA ALA A 186 -16.41 -18.47 -24.74
C ALA A 186 -17.76 -17.75 -24.92
N ILE A 187 -18.27 -17.08 -23.88
CA ILE A 187 -19.51 -16.28 -23.95
C ILE A 187 -19.21 -14.89 -24.53
N ASN A 188 -18.20 -14.19 -24.00
CA ASN A 188 -17.78 -12.87 -24.47
C ASN A 188 -16.28 -12.87 -24.74
N PRO A 189 -15.84 -13.04 -26.01
CA PRO A 189 -14.41 -13.08 -26.33
C PRO A 189 -13.64 -11.77 -26.02
N LYS A 190 -14.35 -10.67 -25.80
CA LYS A 190 -13.75 -9.36 -25.50
C LYS A 190 -13.69 -9.03 -24.00
N ILE A 191 -14.27 -9.90 -23.16
CA ILE A 191 -14.31 -9.63 -21.72
C ILE A 191 -12.91 -9.50 -21.16
N LYS A 192 -12.68 -8.45 -20.38
CA LYS A 192 -11.47 -8.25 -19.59
C LYS A 192 -11.65 -8.93 -18.24
N LEU A 193 -10.82 -9.90 -17.95
CA LEU A 193 -10.84 -10.64 -16.69
C LEU A 193 -9.75 -10.13 -15.76
N VAL A 194 -10.13 -9.74 -14.56
CA VAL A 194 -9.26 -9.15 -13.54
C VAL A 194 -9.31 -10.02 -12.29
N ILE A 195 -8.14 -10.36 -11.73
CA ILE A 195 -8.05 -11.02 -10.44
C ILE A 195 -7.61 -10.02 -9.37
N LYS A 196 -8.29 -10.01 -8.22
CA LYS A 196 -7.87 -9.26 -7.05
C LYS A 196 -7.00 -10.15 -6.16
N PHE A 197 -5.81 -9.67 -5.82
CA PHE A 197 -4.97 -10.25 -4.77
C PHE A 197 -5.19 -9.49 -3.46
N PRO A 198 -5.31 -10.18 -2.31
CA PRO A 198 -5.37 -9.52 -1.01
C PRO A 198 -4.00 -8.93 -0.61
N ASN A 199 -3.96 -8.27 0.53
CA ASN A 199 -2.71 -7.75 1.10
C ASN A 199 -1.98 -8.76 2.02
N TRP A 200 -2.34 -10.03 1.99
CA TRP A 200 -1.75 -11.09 2.84
C TRP A 200 -0.56 -11.79 2.16
N TYR A 201 0.34 -11.03 1.60
CA TYR A 201 1.36 -11.53 0.68
C TYR A 201 2.29 -12.65 1.25
N GLU A 202 2.34 -12.81 2.56
CA GLU A 202 3.07 -13.89 3.21
C GLU A 202 2.35 -15.25 3.14
N HIS A 203 1.07 -15.26 2.83
CA HIS A 203 0.25 -16.47 2.77
C HIS A 203 -0.15 -16.87 1.35
N PHE A 204 0.17 -16.11 0.34
CA PHE A 204 -0.33 -16.30 -1.01
C PHE A 204 -0.18 -17.72 -1.52
N GLN A 205 1.04 -18.26 -1.52
CA GLN A 205 1.28 -19.62 -2.02
C GLN A 205 0.62 -20.70 -1.16
N GLY A 206 0.47 -20.48 0.13
CA GLY A 206 -0.19 -21.39 1.06
C GLY A 206 -1.70 -21.50 0.82
N LEU A 207 -2.30 -20.50 0.19
CA LEU A 207 -3.72 -20.43 -0.15
C LEU A 207 -3.99 -20.75 -1.63
N GLY A 208 -2.96 -20.80 -2.47
CA GLY A 208 -3.07 -21.10 -3.88
C GLY A 208 -2.97 -19.91 -4.81
N TYR A 209 -2.69 -18.69 -4.31
CA TYR A 209 -2.39 -17.55 -5.18
C TYR A 209 -1.01 -17.75 -5.82
N ASP A 210 -0.97 -17.97 -7.12
CA ASP A 210 0.26 -18.09 -7.90
C ASP A 210 0.66 -16.74 -8.50
N LEU A 211 1.51 -16.00 -7.77
CA LEU A 211 1.95 -14.68 -8.21
C LEU A 211 2.77 -14.69 -9.50
N ASP A 212 3.32 -15.84 -9.89
CA ASP A 212 4.06 -15.98 -11.15
C ASP A 212 3.12 -16.26 -12.32
N LYS A 213 2.08 -17.09 -12.13
CA LYS A 213 1.22 -17.53 -13.25
C LYS A 213 -0.10 -16.78 -13.34
N GLU A 214 -0.85 -16.62 -12.24
CA GLU A 214 -2.17 -15.99 -12.30
C GLU A 214 -2.13 -14.58 -12.90
N PRO A 215 -1.16 -13.68 -12.58
CA PRO A 215 -1.06 -12.38 -13.22
C PRO A 215 -0.86 -12.44 -14.75
N LYS A 216 -0.38 -13.58 -15.27
CA LYS A 216 -0.21 -13.80 -16.72
C LYS A 216 -1.44 -14.44 -17.37
N LEU A 217 -2.23 -15.19 -16.61
CA LEU A 217 -3.47 -15.82 -17.08
C LEU A 217 -4.60 -14.82 -17.24
N PHE A 218 -4.76 -13.90 -16.28
CA PHE A 218 -5.77 -12.85 -16.32
C PHE A 218 -5.34 -11.66 -17.18
N ASP A 219 -6.30 -10.91 -17.70
CA ASP A 219 -6.04 -9.71 -18.53
C ASP A 219 -5.53 -8.54 -17.68
N GLY A 220 -5.84 -8.52 -16.39
CA GLY A 220 -5.38 -7.53 -15.41
C GLY A 220 -5.40 -8.07 -14.00
N ILE A 221 -4.78 -7.33 -13.10
CA ILE A 221 -4.81 -7.61 -11.66
C ILE A 221 -5.39 -6.40 -10.91
N TYR A 222 -5.79 -6.62 -9.67
CA TYR A 222 -6.21 -5.61 -8.73
C TYR A 222 -5.64 -5.92 -7.36
N THR A 223 -5.37 -4.91 -6.54
CA THR A 223 -4.63 -5.09 -5.29
C THR A 223 -5.48 -4.70 -4.09
N GLY A 224 -5.63 -5.59 -3.13
CA GLY A 224 -6.12 -5.26 -1.80
C GLY A 224 -5.12 -4.40 -1.05
N THR A 225 -5.58 -3.27 -0.51
CA THR A 225 -4.74 -2.32 0.23
C THR A 225 -5.30 -2.02 1.61
N GLU A 226 -6.09 -2.96 2.12
CA GLU A 226 -6.79 -2.88 3.41
C GLU A 226 -5.82 -3.08 4.58
N THR A 227 -5.04 -2.07 4.95
CA THR A 227 -4.18 -2.11 6.15
C THR A 227 -4.99 -2.06 7.44
N ARG A 228 -6.19 -1.45 7.37
CA ARG A 228 -7.13 -1.40 8.49
C ARG A 228 -6.54 -0.65 9.69
N ASP A 229 -6.88 -1.07 10.90
CA ASP A 229 -6.31 -0.51 12.12
C ASP A 229 -5.25 -1.48 12.68
N PRO A 230 -3.93 -1.17 12.57
CA PRO A 230 -2.86 -2.07 13.00
C PRO A 230 -2.94 -2.51 14.45
N GLU A 231 -3.60 -1.73 15.32
CA GLU A 231 -3.72 -2.05 16.75
C GLU A 231 -4.69 -3.18 17.05
N ILE A 232 -5.67 -3.45 16.15
CA ILE A 232 -6.75 -4.42 16.41
C ILE A 232 -6.81 -5.55 15.42
N THR A 233 -5.97 -5.57 14.39
CA THR A 233 -5.90 -6.67 13.43
C THR A 233 -4.92 -7.73 13.90
N ASP A 234 -5.20 -8.99 13.57
CA ASP A 234 -4.29 -10.12 13.86
C ASP A 234 -3.10 -10.18 12.89
N GLN A 235 -3.09 -9.32 11.88
CA GLN A 235 -2.04 -9.23 10.87
C GLN A 235 -0.98 -8.22 11.30
N ASN A 236 0.28 -8.47 10.96
CA ASN A 236 1.39 -7.54 11.23
C ASN A 236 1.46 -6.38 10.21
N LEU A 237 0.33 -6.01 9.62
CA LEU A 237 0.23 -4.92 8.67
C LEU A 237 0.49 -3.57 9.33
N GLN A 238 1.26 -2.75 8.66
CA GLN A 238 1.50 -1.37 9.04
C GLN A 238 0.91 -0.44 7.99
N GLN A 239 0.75 0.83 8.30
CA GLN A 239 0.10 1.80 7.39
C GLN A 239 0.76 1.84 6.01
N TYR A 240 2.09 1.80 5.96
CA TYR A 240 2.86 1.81 4.71
C TYR A 240 2.52 0.67 3.74
N GLU A 241 1.89 -0.40 4.22
CA GLU A 241 1.50 -1.54 3.37
C GLU A 241 0.56 -1.14 2.23
N SER A 242 -0.37 -0.21 2.46
CA SER A 242 -1.29 0.28 1.42
C SER A 242 -0.53 0.80 0.18
N TYR A 243 0.60 1.47 0.39
CA TYR A 243 1.48 1.92 -0.68
C TYR A 243 2.35 0.78 -1.23
N GLN A 244 3.00 0.02 -0.33
CA GLN A 244 3.99 -0.98 -0.72
C GLN A 244 3.41 -2.10 -1.57
N ILE A 245 2.22 -2.59 -1.23
CA ILE A 245 1.60 -3.71 -1.94
C ILE A 245 1.23 -3.33 -3.38
N ILE A 246 0.78 -2.09 -3.62
CA ILE A 246 0.57 -1.58 -4.99
C ILE A 246 1.90 -1.62 -5.76
N ARG A 247 2.99 -1.14 -5.16
CA ARG A 247 4.31 -1.12 -5.81
C ARG A 247 4.81 -2.54 -6.15
N TYR A 248 4.60 -3.49 -5.25
CA TYR A 248 4.98 -4.88 -5.51
C TYR A 248 4.20 -5.47 -6.68
N PHE A 249 2.87 -5.27 -6.73
CA PHE A 249 2.04 -5.75 -7.82
C PHE A 249 2.27 -4.99 -9.13
N ASP A 250 2.64 -3.72 -9.09
CA ASP A 250 3.10 -2.99 -10.28
C ASP A 250 4.37 -3.61 -10.88
N ASN A 251 5.28 -4.11 -10.03
CA ASN A 251 6.49 -4.80 -10.47
C ASN A 251 6.21 -6.25 -10.92
N ILE A 252 5.19 -6.92 -10.37
CA ILE A 252 4.74 -8.25 -10.81
C ILE A 252 4.06 -8.17 -12.19
N ALA A 253 3.18 -7.20 -12.39
CA ALA A 253 2.37 -7.05 -13.59
C ALA A 253 2.41 -5.61 -14.13
N PRO A 254 3.55 -5.15 -14.69
CA PRO A 254 3.74 -3.77 -15.13
C PRO A 254 2.63 -3.31 -16.09
N GLY A 255 1.97 -2.19 -15.75
CA GLY A 255 0.89 -1.60 -16.53
C GLY A 255 -0.43 -2.38 -16.54
N ARG A 256 -0.57 -3.43 -15.72
CA ARG A 256 -1.79 -4.25 -15.64
C ARG A 256 -2.43 -4.28 -14.25
N ASN A 257 -1.84 -3.60 -13.26
CA ASN A 257 -2.48 -3.37 -11.97
C ASN A 257 -3.56 -2.29 -12.12
N GLY A 258 -4.82 -2.68 -11.96
CA GLY A 258 -5.97 -1.80 -12.20
C GLY A 258 -6.24 -0.81 -11.08
N GLY A 259 -5.73 -1.06 -9.87
CA GLY A 259 -5.97 -0.15 -8.75
C GLY A 259 -5.85 -0.77 -7.38
N GLY A 260 -6.25 0.01 -6.38
CA GLY A 260 -6.27 -0.37 -4.98
C GLY A 260 -7.70 -0.53 -4.44
N TRP A 261 -7.92 -1.58 -3.66
CA TRP A 261 -9.20 -1.90 -3.03
C TRP A 261 -9.14 -1.60 -1.54
N VAL A 262 -10.05 -0.76 -1.06
CA VAL A 262 -10.10 -0.31 0.33
C VAL A 262 -11.48 -0.60 0.92
N ASP A 263 -11.53 -1.13 2.14
CA ASP A 263 -12.75 -1.36 2.87
C ASP A 263 -12.81 -0.62 4.22
N THR A 264 -13.95 -0.70 4.90
CA THR A 264 -14.18 -0.12 6.23
C THR A 264 -14.13 -1.17 7.35
N TYR A 265 -13.88 -2.44 7.03
CA TYR A 265 -13.87 -3.50 8.02
C TYR A 265 -12.63 -3.42 8.92
N SER A 266 -12.78 -3.78 10.20
CA SER A 266 -11.72 -3.69 11.21
C SER A 266 -11.06 -2.31 11.32
N ILE A 267 -11.82 -1.25 11.04
CA ILE A 267 -11.44 0.15 11.24
C ILE A 267 -12.36 0.73 12.31
N ARG A 268 -11.76 1.09 13.46
CA ARG A 268 -12.51 1.70 14.57
C ARG A 268 -12.91 3.15 14.26
N TYR A 269 -12.06 3.85 13.52
CA TYR A 269 -12.13 5.30 13.37
C TYR A 269 -12.13 5.72 11.89
N ILE A 270 -12.97 6.68 11.55
CA ILE A 270 -13.04 7.22 10.19
C ILE A 270 -11.77 7.97 9.78
N ASP A 271 -11.00 8.48 10.74
CA ASP A 271 -9.69 9.08 10.51
C ASP A 271 -8.70 8.06 9.92
N ARG A 272 -8.71 6.81 10.43
CA ARG A 272 -7.92 5.70 9.88
C ARG A 272 -8.38 5.30 8.48
N TYR A 273 -9.68 5.34 8.23
CA TYR A 273 -10.20 5.10 6.89
C TYR A 273 -9.69 6.14 5.89
N ALA A 274 -9.67 7.42 6.27
CA ALA A 274 -9.09 8.48 5.45
C ALA A 274 -7.61 8.25 5.17
N GLU A 275 -6.81 7.88 6.19
CA GLU A 275 -5.39 7.57 6.10
C GLU A 275 -5.13 6.42 5.11
N GLN A 276 -5.84 5.30 5.22
CA GLN A 276 -5.75 4.17 4.32
C GLN A 276 -6.03 4.54 2.84
N LEU A 277 -6.94 5.47 2.59
CA LEU A 277 -7.27 5.94 1.25
C LEU A 277 -6.09 6.68 0.62
N TRP A 278 -5.52 7.67 1.31
CA TRP A 278 -4.44 8.46 0.70
C TRP A 278 -3.12 7.68 0.58
N ASP A 279 -2.79 6.79 1.53
CA ASP A 279 -1.61 5.92 1.42
C ASP A 279 -1.65 5.06 0.15
N THR A 280 -2.81 4.52 -0.19
CA THR A 280 -3.02 3.78 -1.44
C THR A 280 -2.80 4.67 -2.67
N VAL A 281 -3.35 5.89 -2.65
CA VAL A 281 -3.23 6.81 -3.80
C VAL A 281 -1.81 7.36 -3.96
N PHE A 282 -1.02 7.45 -2.89
CA PHE A 282 0.39 7.84 -2.98
C PHE A 282 1.22 6.90 -3.86
N ALA A 283 0.82 5.64 -4.00
CA ALA A 283 1.43 4.71 -4.96
C ALA A 283 1.03 4.97 -6.42
N LYS A 284 0.23 6.01 -6.71
CA LYS A 284 -0.30 6.30 -8.05
C LYS A 284 -1.21 5.20 -8.59
N ALA A 285 -2.00 4.56 -7.73
CA ALA A 285 -3.02 3.61 -8.15
C ALA A 285 -3.98 4.28 -9.17
N PRO A 286 -4.20 3.68 -10.34
CA PRO A 286 -5.03 4.31 -11.39
C PRO A 286 -6.52 4.33 -11.06
N GLU A 287 -7.00 3.44 -10.18
CA GLU A 287 -8.38 3.40 -9.70
C GLU A 287 -8.40 3.08 -8.20
N MET A 288 -9.32 3.73 -7.48
CA MET A 288 -9.61 3.46 -6.08
C MET A 288 -10.97 2.78 -5.97
N MET A 289 -10.99 1.50 -5.62
CA MET A 289 -12.23 0.78 -5.36
C MET A 289 -12.59 0.83 -3.88
N LEU A 290 -13.81 1.30 -3.61
CA LEU A 290 -14.36 1.40 -2.26
C LEU A 290 -15.30 0.22 -2.01
N PHE A 291 -14.96 -0.65 -1.11
CA PHE A 291 -15.80 -1.72 -0.65
C PHE A 291 -16.51 -1.28 0.63
N GLU A 292 -17.82 -1.21 0.76
CA GLU A 292 -18.80 -1.59 -0.26
C GLU A 292 -19.95 -0.55 -0.28
N TRP A 293 -20.92 -0.72 -1.16
CA TRP A 293 -22.03 0.21 -1.36
C TRP A 293 -22.77 0.62 -0.09
N SER A 294 -23.13 -0.35 0.77
CA SER A 294 -23.87 -0.06 2.01
C SER A 294 -23.01 0.70 3.02
N ALA A 295 -21.69 0.44 3.04
CA ALA A 295 -20.76 1.19 3.88
C ALA A 295 -20.70 2.66 3.46
N MET A 296 -20.75 2.95 2.16
CA MET A 296 -20.74 4.34 1.66
C MET A 296 -21.99 5.12 2.11
N LEU A 297 -23.11 4.45 2.33
CA LEU A 297 -24.36 5.05 2.79
C LEU A 297 -24.43 5.27 4.31
N ARG A 298 -23.54 4.66 5.07
CA ARG A 298 -23.53 4.70 6.54
C ARG A 298 -23.22 6.12 7.02
N PRO A 299 -24.15 6.77 7.79
CA PRO A 299 -23.86 8.08 8.39
C PRO A 299 -22.64 8.02 9.31
N ILE A 300 -21.82 9.05 9.28
CA ILE A 300 -20.68 9.19 10.21
C ILE A 300 -21.15 9.72 11.56
N ARG A 301 -20.47 9.29 12.63
CA ARG A 301 -20.79 9.68 14.00
C ARG A 301 -19.58 10.31 14.67
N ALA A 302 -19.80 11.29 15.54
CA ALA A 302 -18.71 11.93 16.28
C ALA A 302 -17.92 10.93 17.15
N GLY A 303 -18.56 9.87 17.66
CA GLY A 303 -17.89 8.82 18.43
C GLY A 303 -17.01 7.87 17.61
N GLU A 304 -16.99 7.99 16.26
CA GLU A 304 -16.09 7.24 15.36
C GLU A 304 -14.81 8.01 15.04
N ARG A 305 -14.53 9.09 15.76
CA ARG A 305 -13.28 9.84 15.70
C ARG A 305 -12.26 9.25 16.68
N THR A 306 -11.00 9.36 16.33
CA THR A 306 -9.90 8.94 17.19
C THR A 306 -9.75 9.83 18.42
N ASN A 307 -8.93 9.39 19.40
CA ASN A 307 -8.58 10.20 20.55
C ASN A 307 -7.69 11.41 20.24
N TRP A 308 -7.11 11.50 19.03
CA TRP A 308 -6.40 12.68 18.53
C TRP A 308 -7.28 13.59 17.66
N ALA A 309 -8.58 13.36 17.62
CA ALA A 309 -9.53 14.06 16.76
C ALA A 309 -9.63 15.58 17.03
N ASP A 310 -9.27 16.02 18.23
CA ASP A 310 -9.24 17.45 18.59
C ASP A 310 -7.97 18.14 18.09
N LEU A 311 -7.00 17.38 17.59
CA LEU A 311 -5.78 17.90 16.99
C LEU A 311 -6.03 18.19 15.50
N ARG A 312 -5.31 19.17 14.99
CA ARG A 312 -5.30 19.41 13.55
C ARG A 312 -4.52 18.29 12.87
N THR A 313 -5.16 17.62 11.91
CA THR A 313 -4.59 16.54 11.09
C THR A 313 -4.85 16.81 9.61
N SER A 314 -4.30 15.99 8.70
CA SER A 314 -4.63 16.08 7.26
C SER A 314 -6.10 15.75 6.99
N PHE A 315 -6.76 14.91 7.80
CA PHE A 315 -8.20 14.72 7.75
C PHE A 315 -8.90 15.76 8.64
N ASP A 316 -9.23 16.92 8.09
CA ASP A 316 -9.97 17.96 8.81
C ASP A 316 -11.49 17.66 8.81
N TYR A 317 -11.93 16.89 9.80
CA TYR A 317 -13.33 16.53 9.97
C TYR A 317 -14.25 17.75 10.11
N ASN A 318 -13.85 18.74 10.89
CA ASN A 318 -14.69 19.91 11.15
C ASN A 318 -14.86 20.75 9.88
N GLN A 319 -13.81 20.90 9.10
CA GLN A 319 -13.87 21.57 7.80
C GLN A 319 -14.78 20.79 6.84
N MET A 320 -14.60 19.45 6.76
CA MET A 320 -15.43 18.59 5.92
C MET A 320 -16.92 18.73 6.26
N VAL A 321 -17.28 18.62 7.54
CA VAL A 321 -18.69 18.70 7.99
C VAL A 321 -19.25 20.11 7.79
N SER A 322 -18.48 21.15 8.08
CA SER A 322 -18.91 22.54 7.90
C SER A 322 -19.14 22.87 6.42
N ALA A 323 -18.21 22.47 5.54
CA ALA A 323 -18.34 22.64 4.10
C ALA A 323 -19.54 21.85 3.55
N TRP A 324 -19.78 20.65 4.06
CA TRP A 324 -20.93 19.85 3.70
C TRP A 324 -22.23 20.53 4.14
N SER A 325 -22.36 20.92 5.41
CA SER A 325 -23.56 21.55 5.96
C SER A 325 -23.95 22.86 5.28
N ALA A 326 -22.97 23.59 4.76
CA ALA A 326 -23.21 24.83 4.02
C ALA A 326 -23.79 24.60 2.61
N ASN A 327 -23.58 23.44 2.02
CA ASN A 327 -23.90 23.17 0.61
C ASN A 327 -24.85 21.97 0.39
N ALA A 328 -25.08 21.15 1.41
CA ALA A 328 -25.91 19.95 1.30
C ALA A 328 -27.40 20.28 1.26
N PRO A 329 -28.22 19.44 0.59
CA PRO A 329 -29.67 19.51 0.73
C PRO A 329 -30.08 19.30 2.18
N ALA A 330 -31.15 19.99 2.58
CA ALA A 330 -31.70 19.87 3.93
C ALA A 330 -32.01 18.40 4.26
N GLY A 331 -31.53 17.93 5.43
CA GLY A 331 -31.78 16.58 5.92
C GLY A 331 -30.82 15.49 5.35
N LEU A 332 -29.84 15.85 4.52
CA LEU A 332 -28.83 14.91 4.06
C LEU A 332 -27.56 15.00 4.93
N GLU A 333 -27.42 14.02 5.81
CA GLU A 333 -26.24 13.90 6.68
C GLU A 333 -25.01 13.38 5.90
N PRO A 334 -23.79 13.79 6.31
CA PRO A 334 -22.57 13.24 5.73
C PRO A 334 -22.44 11.74 6.10
N SER A 335 -21.99 10.95 5.13
CA SER A 335 -21.74 9.51 5.29
C SER A 335 -20.27 9.17 5.04
N VAL A 336 -19.93 7.90 5.14
CA VAL A 336 -18.58 7.39 4.78
C VAL A 336 -18.19 7.80 3.36
N ALA A 337 -19.15 7.90 2.43
CA ALA A 337 -18.88 8.44 1.09
C ALA A 337 -18.34 9.88 1.13
N ARG A 338 -18.76 10.74 2.08
CA ARG A 338 -18.18 12.10 2.20
C ARG A 338 -16.77 12.06 2.77
N VAL A 339 -16.48 11.14 3.69
CA VAL A 339 -15.11 10.94 4.20
C VAL A 339 -14.18 10.55 3.05
N ALA A 340 -14.59 9.56 2.26
CA ALA A 340 -13.83 9.15 1.07
C ALA A 340 -13.67 10.31 0.07
N GLY A 341 -14.78 10.97 -0.29
CA GLY A 341 -14.77 12.08 -1.21
C GLY A 341 -13.84 13.22 -0.78
N TYR A 342 -13.93 13.63 0.49
CA TYR A 342 -13.10 14.70 1.04
C TYR A 342 -11.61 14.33 1.01
N SER A 343 -11.26 13.13 1.49
CA SER A 343 -9.86 12.68 1.56
C SER A 343 -9.23 12.58 0.17
N LEU A 344 -9.96 12.02 -0.80
CA LEU A 344 -9.50 11.86 -2.18
C LEU A 344 -9.39 13.21 -2.91
N GLU A 345 -10.31 14.16 -2.68
CA GLU A 345 -10.25 15.53 -3.20
C GLU A 345 -8.99 16.27 -2.74
N GLN A 346 -8.59 16.09 -1.46
CA GLN A 346 -7.39 16.73 -0.93
C GLN A 346 -6.13 16.20 -1.64
N VAL A 347 -5.99 14.90 -1.80
CA VAL A 347 -4.80 14.29 -2.42
C VAL A 347 -4.76 14.56 -3.93
N ASP A 348 -5.88 14.49 -4.63
CA ASP A 348 -5.93 14.77 -6.08
C ASP A 348 -5.40 16.18 -6.41
N SER A 349 -5.56 17.14 -5.52
CA SER A 349 -5.13 18.53 -5.71
C SER A 349 -3.63 18.69 -5.98
N PHE A 350 -2.79 17.78 -5.49
CA PHE A 350 -1.34 17.83 -5.69
C PHE A 350 -0.75 16.58 -6.36
N LEU A 351 -1.47 15.46 -6.39
CA LEU A 351 -0.97 14.17 -6.86
C LEU A 351 -0.39 14.23 -8.28
N GLY A 352 -0.99 15.02 -9.18
CA GLY A 352 -0.51 15.21 -10.55
C GLY A 352 0.85 15.90 -10.66
N GLN A 353 1.32 16.58 -9.59
CA GLN A 353 2.62 17.25 -9.56
C GLN A 353 3.75 16.30 -9.13
N LEU A 354 3.41 15.13 -8.57
CA LEU A 354 4.38 14.12 -8.19
C LEU A 354 4.79 13.28 -9.41
N GLY A 355 6.03 12.82 -9.42
CA GLY A 355 6.56 11.92 -10.43
C GLY A 355 6.06 10.47 -10.30
N ARG A 356 6.80 9.54 -10.86
CA ARG A 356 6.57 8.10 -10.64
C ARG A 356 7.21 7.68 -9.32
N PRO A 357 6.55 6.83 -8.54
CA PRO A 357 7.11 6.31 -7.28
C PRO A 357 8.46 5.61 -7.49
N ILE A 358 9.40 5.89 -6.58
CA ILE A 358 10.71 5.23 -6.50
C ILE A 358 11.00 4.81 -5.06
N GLY A 359 11.87 3.83 -4.88
CA GLY A 359 12.27 3.34 -3.57
C GLY A 359 13.62 2.64 -3.59
N ILE A 360 14.08 2.22 -2.43
CA ILE A 360 15.21 1.31 -2.29
C ILE A 360 14.78 -0.04 -2.84
N ALA A 361 15.50 -0.50 -3.86
CA ALA A 361 15.21 -1.78 -4.49
C ALA A 361 15.33 -2.92 -3.46
N SER A 362 14.31 -3.75 -3.38
CA SER A 362 14.31 -4.95 -2.54
C SER A 362 13.78 -6.15 -3.33
N TYR A 363 14.12 -7.35 -2.92
CA TYR A 363 13.85 -8.56 -3.68
C TYR A 363 13.03 -9.55 -2.86
N LYS A 364 11.84 -9.85 -3.33
CA LYS A 364 10.96 -10.90 -2.81
C LYS A 364 10.60 -11.85 -3.97
N PRO A 365 11.31 -12.99 -4.10
CA PRO A 365 10.99 -13.99 -5.12
C PRO A 365 9.54 -14.45 -5.03
N TYR A 366 9.00 -14.88 -6.17
CA TYR A 366 7.68 -15.53 -6.18
C TYR A 366 7.65 -16.70 -5.18
N GLN A 367 6.50 -16.92 -4.55
CA GLN A 367 6.25 -18.02 -3.60
C GLN A 367 7.23 -18.05 -2.40
N SER A 368 7.79 -16.92 -2.00
CA SER A 368 8.75 -16.80 -0.91
C SER A 368 8.12 -16.35 0.41
N THR A 369 8.77 -16.72 1.51
CA THR A 369 8.44 -16.32 2.89
C THR A 369 9.72 -16.10 3.70
N GLY A 370 9.61 -15.34 4.78
CA GLY A 370 10.70 -15.05 5.71
C GLY A 370 10.86 -13.56 5.97
N GLU A 371 10.91 -13.19 7.25
CA GLU A 371 10.84 -11.80 7.71
C GLU A 371 9.64 -11.06 7.05
N ASP A 372 8.51 -11.77 6.96
CA ASP A 372 7.32 -11.28 6.31
C ASP A 372 6.83 -9.99 7.00
N PHE A 373 6.37 -9.03 6.19
CA PHE A 373 6.00 -7.66 6.59
C PHE A 373 7.13 -6.74 7.07
N LEU A 374 8.38 -7.19 7.21
CA LEU A 374 9.48 -6.32 7.62
C LEU A 374 9.63 -5.08 6.73
N HIS A 375 9.32 -5.19 5.45
CA HIS A 375 9.35 -4.05 4.51
C HIS A 375 8.39 -2.93 4.92
N ASN A 376 7.22 -3.26 5.52
CA ASN A 376 6.29 -2.28 6.05
C ASN A 376 6.88 -1.47 7.19
N TYR A 377 7.60 -2.14 8.09
CA TYR A 377 8.30 -1.49 9.19
C TYR A 377 9.40 -0.56 8.69
N PHE A 378 10.13 -0.97 7.66
CA PHE A 378 11.11 -0.08 7.01
C PHE A 378 10.44 1.14 6.39
N GLY A 379 9.30 0.97 5.72
CA GLY A 379 8.50 2.07 5.20
C GLY A 379 8.07 3.05 6.28
N ASN A 380 7.51 2.54 7.39
CA ASN A 380 7.13 3.35 8.56
C ASN A 380 8.33 3.97 9.29
N MET A 381 9.56 3.51 9.04
CA MET A 381 10.77 4.17 9.51
C MET A 381 11.28 5.25 8.54
N GLY A 382 10.60 5.48 7.43
CA GLY A 382 10.98 6.46 6.42
C GLY A 382 12.01 5.96 5.40
N ILE A 383 12.05 4.65 5.14
CA ILE A 383 12.81 4.03 4.06
C ILE A 383 11.81 3.65 2.95
N PRO A 384 11.72 4.42 1.86
CA PRO A 384 10.85 4.04 0.75
C PRO A 384 11.34 2.74 0.12
N ILE A 385 10.45 1.78 -0.04
CA ILE A 385 10.76 0.45 -0.56
C ILE A 385 10.16 0.28 -1.97
N ASP A 386 10.94 -0.26 -2.88
CA ASP A 386 10.48 -0.74 -4.18
C ASP A 386 10.76 -2.25 -4.28
N LEU A 387 9.71 -3.04 -4.04
CA LEU A 387 9.80 -4.49 -3.89
C LEU A 387 9.62 -5.17 -5.25
N HIS A 388 10.59 -6.00 -5.65
CA HIS A 388 10.63 -6.67 -6.95
C HIS A 388 10.51 -8.20 -6.81
N PRO A 389 9.74 -8.87 -7.69
CA PRO A 389 9.71 -10.33 -7.76
C PRO A 389 10.95 -10.93 -8.45
N GLU A 390 11.65 -10.14 -9.26
CA GLU A 390 12.90 -10.48 -9.93
C GLU A 390 14.07 -9.73 -9.29
N PHE A 391 15.26 -10.35 -9.27
CA PHE A 391 16.43 -9.73 -8.66
C PHE A 391 16.82 -8.43 -9.40
N PRO A 392 16.82 -7.25 -8.74
CA PRO A 392 16.96 -5.96 -9.41
C PRO A 392 18.41 -5.60 -9.74
N THR A 393 19.03 -6.29 -10.70
CA THR A 393 20.45 -6.19 -11.08
C THR A 393 20.92 -4.78 -11.42
N ASN A 394 20.02 -3.89 -11.84
CA ASN A 394 20.37 -2.51 -12.23
C ASN A 394 20.49 -1.56 -11.04
N ALA A 395 19.95 -1.91 -9.87
CA ALA A 395 20.01 -1.06 -8.69
C ALA A 395 21.45 -0.93 -8.15
N ASP A 396 21.81 0.26 -7.68
CA ASP A 396 23.13 0.52 -7.08
C ASP A 396 23.22 0.03 -5.63
N LEU A 397 22.07 -0.06 -4.97
CA LEU A 397 21.91 -0.65 -3.65
C LEU A 397 20.65 -1.52 -3.64
N ILE A 398 20.78 -2.74 -3.09
CA ILE A 398 19.66 -3.68 -2.91
C ILE A 398 19.54 -4.05 -1.44
N LEU A 399 18.33 -3.98 -0.90
CA LEU A 399 17.99 -4.45 0.43
C LEU A 399 17.34 -5.84 0.35
N LEU A 400 17.93 -6.83 1.00
CA LEU A 400 17.52 -8.22 0.98
C LEU A 400 17.10 -8.68 2.39
N THR A 401 15.86 -9.09 2.52
CA THR A 401 15.32 -9.74 3.72
C THR A 401 15.33 -11.26 3.59
N GLU A 402 14.98 -11.97 4.65
CA GLU A 402 15.06 -13.45 4.68
C GLU A 402 14.28 -14.13 3.54
N CYS A 403 13.21 -13.51 3.00
CA CYS A 403 12.45 -14.10 1.89
C CYS A 403 13.29 -14.35 0.63
N ALA A 404 14.38 -13.62 0.43
CA ALA A 404 15.28 -13.80 -0.70
C ALA A 404 16.00 -15.17 -0.70
N LYS A 405 16.02 -15.89 0.44
CA LYS A 405 16.61 -17.25 0.57
C LYS A 405 15.99 -18.30 -0.37
N PHE A 406 14.81 -18.02 -0.92
CA PHE A 406 14.13 -18.92 -1.87
C PHE A 406 14.74 -18.89 -3.28
N ASP A 407 15.61 -17.91 -3.56
CA ASP A 407 16.42 -17.91 -4.78
C ASP A 407 17.68 -18.76 -4.56
N PRO A 408 17.81 -19.91 -5.23
CA PRO A 408 18.98 -20.81 -5.06
C PRO A 408 20.30 -20.16 -5.51
N ASP A 409 20.24 -19.17 -6.41
CA ASP A 409 21.40 -18.47 -6.96
C ASP A 409 21.74 -17.17 -6.20
N LEU A 410 21.05 -16.89 -5.09
CA LEU A 410 21.15 -15.62 -4.40
C LEU A 410 22.59 -15.22 -4.04
N VAL A 411 23.39 -16.13 -3.49
CA VAL A 411 24.78 -15.83 -3.10
C VAL A 411 25.62 -15.45 -4.32
N ALA A 412 25.43 -16.12 -5.46
CA ALA A 412 26.10 -15.78 -6.72
C ALA A 412 25.67 -14.39 -7.24
N LYS A 413 24.38 -14.06 -7.12
CA LYS A 413 23.84 -12.73 -7.49
C LYS A 413 24.40 -11.64 -6.57
N ILE A 414 24.50 -11.87 -5.27
CA ILE A 414 25.15 -10.95 -4.32
C ILE A 414 26.62 -10.72 -4.70
N LYS A 415 27.39 -11.79 -4.96
CA LYS A 415 28.80 -11.70 -5.41
C LYS A 415 28.92 -10.85 -6.68
N SER A 416 28.06 -11.10 -7.66
CA SER A 416 28.06 -10.36 -8.92
C SER A 416 27.77 -8.87 -8.72
N GLN A 417 26.79 -8.55 -7.88
CA GLN A 417 26.42 -7.17 -7.55
C GLN A 417 27.61 -6.43 -6.89
N LEU A 418 28.24 -7.05 -5.90
CA LEU A 418 29.40 -6.49 -5.20
C LEU A 418 30.63 -6.35 -6.14
N ALA A 419 30.88 -7.33 -7.01
CA ALA A 419 31.94 -7.26 -7.99
C ALA A 419 31.78 -6.12 -9.00
N ALA A 420 30.53 -5.77 -9.31
CA ALA A 420 30.18 -4.61 -10.14
C ALA A 420 30.38 -3.26 -9.42
N GLY A 421 30.78 -3.24 -8.14
CA GLY A 421 30.98 -2.01 -7.36
C GLY A 421 29.73 -1.48 -6.68
N LYS A 422 28.66 -2.25 -6.69
CA LYS A 422 27.36 -1.88 -6.10
C LYS A 422 27.28 -2.35 -4.65
N SER A 423 26.26 -1.88 -3.93
CA SER A 423 26.05 -2.22 -2.52
C SER A 423 24.91 -3.20 -2.32
N VAL A 424 25.05 -4.04 -1.29
CA VAL A 424 23.98 -4.95 -0.85
C VAL A 424 23.82 -4.83 0.65
N VAL A 425 22.58 -4.71 1.11
CA VAL A 425 22.19 -4.79 2.53
C VAL A 425 21.48 -6.12 2.72
N ILE A 426 21.92 -6.93 3.66
CA ILE A 426 21.22 -8.14 4.08
C ILE A 426 20.78 -8.01 5.54
N THR A 427 19.65 -8.59 5.88
CA THR A 427 19.19 -8.68 7.28
C THR A 427 19.91 -9.81 8.02
N SER A 428 19.89 -9.76 9.36
CA SER A 428 20.37 -10.87 10.19
C SER A 428 19.59 -12.17 9.97
N GLY A 429 18.30 -12.10 9.62
CA GLY A 429 17.50 -13.27 9.24
C GLY A 429 18.00 -13.91 7.94
N LEU A 430 18.31 -13.09 6.94
CA LEU A 430 18.90 -13.59 5.69
C LEU A 430 20.31 -14.15 5.90
N LEU A 431 21.16 -13.48 6.69
CA LEU A 431 22.48 -14.01 7.06
C LEU A 431 22.35 -15.42 7.65
N ARG A 432 21.44 -15.60 8.64
CA ARG A 432 21.16 -16.92 9.22
C ARG A 432 20.75 -17.95 8.18
N ALA A 433 19.89 -17.57 7.24
CA ALA A 433 19.37 -18.48 6.20
C ALA A 433 20.42 -18.86 5.15
N LEU A 434 21.46 -18.05 4.95
CA LEU A 434 22.54 -18.26 3.97
C LEU A 434 23.79 -18.91 4.57
N GLN A 435 23.89 -19.05 5.89
CA GLN A 435 25.00 -19.78 6.53
C GLN A 435 25.07 -21.22 6.02
N GLY A 436 26.28 -21.67 5.66
CA GLY A 436 26.54 -22.97 5.02
C GLY A 436 26.13 -23.03 3.56
N LYS A 437 25.68 -21.91 2.96
CA LYS A 437 25.33 -21.82 1.53
C LYS A 437 26.29 -20.93 0.72
N GLY A 438 27.45 -20.58 1.30
CA GLY A 438 28.52 -19.85 0.62
C GLY A 438 28.54 -18.34 0.89
N ILE A 439 27.73 -17.83 1.82
CA ILE A 439 27.82 -16.41 2.25
C ILE A 439 29.16 -16.13 2.93
N GLU A 440 29.78 -17.14 3.52
CA GLU A 440 31.07 -17.11 4.20
C GLU A 440 32.20 -16.74 3.25
N ASP A 441 32.04 -16.98 1.95
CA ASP A 441 33.02 -16.54 0.92
C ASP A 441 32.99 -15.01 0.70
N ILE A 442 31.97 -14.33 1.20
CA ILE A 442 31.78 -12.87 1.04
C ILE A 442 32.12 -12.15 2.34
N VAL A 443 31.72 -12.71 3.48
CA VAL A 443 31.85 -12.08 4.80
C VAL A 443 32.02 -13.13 5.89
N GLU A 444 33.00 -12.95 6.76
CA GLU A 444 33.21 -13.78 7.95
C GLU A 444 32.35 -13.25 9.13
N ALA A 445 31.04 -13.29 8.96
CA ALA A 445 30.06 -12.95 10.00
C ALA A 445 29.14 -14.13 10.26
N ARG A 446 28.77 -14.34 11.51
CA ARG A 446 28.00 -15.50 11.93
C ARG A 446 26.85 -15.12 12.85
N TYR A 447 25.64 -15.57 12.52
CA TYR A 447 24.50 -15.57 13.41
C TYR A 447 24.70 -16.66 14.47
N THR A 448 24.80 -16.29 15.75
CA THR A 448 25.22 -17.22 16.82
C THR A 448 24.07 -18.01 17.46
N GLY A 449 22.84 -17.58 17.27
CA GLY A 449 21.65 -18.09 17.97
C GLY A 449 21.47 -17.50 19.38
N ARG A 450 22.45 -16.76 19.91
CA ARG A 450 22.31 -16.03 21.15
C ARG A 450 21.58 -14.70 20.94
N LYS A 451 21.07 -14.12 22.03
CA LYS A 451 20.35 -12.84 22.05
C LYS A 451 21.00 -11.89 23.03
N ILE A 452 20.89 -10.61 22.76
CA ILE A 452 21.30 -9.53 23.66
C ILE A 452 20.13 -8.59 23.92
N LEU A 453 20.03 -8.08 25.14
CA LEU A 453 19.06 -7.07 25.54
C LEU A 453 19.77 -5.74 25.70
N ALA A 454 19.40 -4.74 24.93
CA ALA A 454 20.08 -3.44 24.91
C ALA A 454 19.09 -2.27 24.96
N ARG A 455 19.53 -1.20 25.63
CA ARG A 455 18.84 0.10 25.67
C ARG A 455 19.78 1.28 25.41
N ARG A 456 21.09 1.00 25.26
CA ARG A 456 22.12 1.98 24.97
C ARG A 456 22.83 1.61 23.68
N TYR A 457 23.26 2.61 22.94
CA TYR A 457 23.78 2.44 21.59
C TYR A 457 25.00 3.32 21.35
N LEU A 458 25.79 2.96 20.35
CA LEU A 458 26.94 3.73 19.90
C LEU A 458 26.89 3.79 18.36
N SER A 459 26.84 4.99 17.83
CA SER A 459 26.95 5.25 16.39
C SER A 459 28.32 5.86 16.10
N SER A 460 29.28 5.03 15.68
CA SER A 460 30.60 5.52 15.28
C SER A 460 31.31 4.51 14.39
N PHE A 461 32.03 5.03 13.42
CA PHE A 461 32.95 4.24 12.59
C PHE A 461 34.24 3.95 13.34
N GLY A 462 34.73 2.70 13.27
CA GLY A 462 36.03 2.29 13.81
C GLY A 462 36.04 1.93 15.29
N ALA A 463 37.16 2.18 15.99
CA ALA A 463 37.44 1.69 17.34
C ALA A 463 36.66 2.37 18.48
N GLY A 464 35.65 3.17 18.16
CA GLY A 464 34.63 3.51 19.14
C GLY A 464 34.85 4.75 19.99
N ASN A 465 35.18 5.86 19.37
CA ASN A 465 35.17 7.17 20.05
C ASN A 465 33.85 7.94 19.84
N GLY A 466 32.73 7.20 19.69
CA GLY A 466 31.42 7.80 19.43
C GLY A 466 30.68 8.19 20.71
N THR A 467 29.60 8.93 20.54
CA THR A 467 28.70 9.29 21.62
C THR A 467 27.76 8.12 21.94
N VAL A 468 27.62 7.81 23.21
CA VAL A 468 26.60 6.85 23.68
C VAL A 468 25.23 7.52 23.61
N ILE A 469 24.29 6.84 22.98
CA ILE A 469 22.90 7.26 22.78
C ILE A 469 21.99 6.33 23.59
N GLY A 470 20.92 6.88 24.13
CA GLY A 470 20.04 6.16 25.03
C GLY A 470 20.58 6.12 26.47
N ASP A 471 19.70 5.85 27.40
CA ASP A 471 19.97 5.84 28.85
C ASP A 471 19.26 4.66 29.52
N GLU A 472 19.24 4.62 30.83
CA GLU A 472 18.58 3.58 31.61
C GLU A 472 17.05 3.63 31.54
N GLN A 473 16.48 4.75 31.02
CA GLN A 473 15.04 4.93 30.87
C GLN A 473 14.56 4.55 29.44
N ALA A 474 15.50 4.35 28.50
CA ALA A 474 15.17 3.88 27.17
C ALA A 474 14.58 2.46 27.20
N SER A 475 13.74 2.15 26.24
CA SER A 475 13.14 0.82 26.11
C SER A 475 14.20 -0.25 25.83
N ASP A 476 14.04 -1.41 26.47
CA ASP A 476 14.83 -2.58 26.12
C ASP A 476 14.43 -3.14 24.75
N VAL A 477 15.43 -3.46 23.95
CA VAL A 477 15.26 -4.11 22.65
C VAL A 477 16.08 -5.39 22.61
N LEU A 478 15.45 -6.48 22.19
CA LEU A 478 16.08 -7.79 22.08
C LEU A 478 16.61 -8.02 20.67
N PHE A 479 17.93 -8.12 20.53
CA PHE A 479 18.59 -8.37 19.24
C PHE A 479 19.22 -9.77 19.17
N PRO A 480 19.29 -10.39 17.98
CA PRO A 480 20.18 -11.51 17.77
C PRO A 480 21.64 -11.06 17.87
N GLU A 481 22.49 -11.94 18.36
CA GLU A 481 23.94 -11.70 18.40
C GLU A 481 24.61 -12.17 17.10
N ILE A 482 25.37 -11.27 16.49
CA ILE A 482 26.20 -11.55 15.33
C ILE A 482 27.66 -11.48 15.75
N ASP A 483 28.40 -12.58 15.56
CA ASP A 483 29.86 -12.59 15.61
C ASP A 483 30.42 -12.14 14.27
N PHE A 484 31.54 -11.42 14.28
CA PHE A 484 32.25 -11.01 13.06
C PHE A 484 33.75 -10.88 13.31
N LEU A 485 34.54 -11.00 12.25
CA LEU A 485 35.98 -10.85 12.32
C LEU A 485 36.33 -9.35 12.28
N THR A 486 36.88 -8.84 13.38
CA THR A 486 37.32 -7.45 13.49
C THR A 486 38.48 -7.18 12.53
N ASN A 487 38.49 -6.04 11.86
CA ASN A 487 39.40 -5.58 10.80
C ASN A 487 39.15 -6.20 9.41
N ASP A 488 38.39 -7.28 9.30
CA ASP A 488 37.78 -7.69 8.04
C ASP A 488 36.48 -6.90 7.84
N SER A 489 35.69 -6.85 8.89
CA SER A 489 34.43 -6.12 8.92
C SER A 489 34.42 -5.06 10.04
N TRP A 490 33.58 -4.03 9.88
CA TRP A 490 33.44 -2.93 10.83
C TRP A 490 32.00 -2.76 11.30
N ALA A 491 31.78 -2.74 12.62
CA ALA A 491 30.51 -2.35 13.19
C ALA A 491 30.34 -0.83 13.14
N LEU A 492 29.37 -0.36 12.35
CA LEU A 492 29.07 1.06 12.15
C LEU A 492 28.15 1.60 13.25
N VAL A 493 27.17 0.78 13.66
CA VAL A 493 26.26 1.04 14.76
C VAL A 493 26.28 -0.15 15.69
N ARG A 494 26.32 0.09 17.00
CA ARG A 494 26.40 -0.95 18.02
C ARG A 494 25.31 -0.80 19.07
N ALA A 495 24.79 -1.91 19.56
CA ALA A 495 24.06 -1.99 20.83
C ALA A 495 25.08 -2.24 21.95
N LEU A 496 24.91 -1.58 23.10
CA LEU A 496 25.77 -1.72 24.26
C LEU A 496 25.06 -2.55 25.34
N ALA A 497 25.57 -3.72 25.62
CA ALA A 497 25.05 -4.63 26.63
C ALA A 497 26.19 -5.42 27.28
N GLU A 498 26.03 -5.87 28.50
CA GLU A 498 26.95 -6.79 29.21
C GLU A 498 28.43 -6.37 29.14
N GLY A 499 28.69 -5.07 29.13
CA GLY A 499 30.05 -4.52 29.14
C GLY A 499 30.75 -4.51 27.76
N ARG A 500 30.05 -4.81 26.67
CA ARG A 500 30.60 -4.76 25.29
C ARG A 500 29.64 -4.20 24.26
N GLY A 501 30.15 -3.89 23.07
CA GLY A 501 29.35 -3.45 21.90
C GLY A 501 29.02 -4.62 20.99
N TYR A 502 27.75 -4.76 20.61
CA TYR A 502 27.24 -5.74 19.67
C TYR A 502 26.83 -5.04 18.37
N PRO A 503 27.17 -5.56 17.19
CA PRO A 503 26.90 -4.86 15.94
C PRO A 503 25.40 -4.84 15.62
N LEU A 504 24.88 -3.66 15.31
CA LEU A 504 23.56 -3.49 14.69
C LEU A 504 23.68 -3.27 13.18
N LEU A 505 24.77 -2.66 12.73
CA LEU A 505 25.08 -2.53 11.31
C LEU A 505 26.57 -2.85 11.12
N ILE A 506 26.84 -3.89 10.35
CA ILE A 506 28.20 -4.29 9.94
C ILE A 506 28.42 -3.83 8.51
N MET A 507 29.60 -3.36 8.19
CA MET A 507 30.09 -3.09 6.85
C MET A 507 31.25 -4.00 6.51
N ASN A 508 31.19 -4.66 5.36
CA ASN A 508 32.27 -5.44 4.79
C ASN A 508 32.54 -5.00 3.35
N ARG A 509 33.77 -5.03 2.92
CA ARG A 509 34.17 -4.75 1.54
C ARG A 509 34.48 -6.05 0.82
N TYR A 510 33.74 -6.28 -0.27
CA TYR A 510 33.98 -7.40 -1.16
C TYR A 510 34.22 -6.92 -2.59
N SER A 511 35.38 -7.16 -3.14
CA SER A 511 35.77 -6.63 -4.44
C SER A 511 35.68 -5.10 -4.49
N LYS A 512 34.82 -4.54 -5.34
CA LYS A 512 34.60 -3.10 -5.48
C LYS A 512 33.37 -2.62 -4.70
N GLY A 513 32.53 -3.53 -4.20
CA GLY A 513 31.25 -3.23 -3.57
C GLY A 513 31.32 -3.29 -2.05
N ILE A 514 30.18 -2.98 -1.43
CA ILE A 514 30.01 -2.96 0.01
C ILE A 514 28.83 -3.85 0.39
N LEU A 515 29.07 -4.84 1.25
CA LEU A 515 28.03 -5.59 1.93
C LEU A 515 27.75 -4.95 3.29
N TYR A 516 26.48 -4.69 3.57
CA TYR A 516 26.01 -4.34 4.90
C TYR A 516 25.19 -5.50 5.50
N ILE A 517 25.36 -5.77 6.80
CA ILE A 517 24.51 -6.68 7.54
C ILE A 517 23.78 -5.86 8.60
N TRP A 518 22.46 -5.82 8.50
CA TRP A 518 21.61 -5.12 9.45
C TRP A 518 20.98 -6.11 10.43
N THR A 519 21.32 -5.98 11.71
CA THR A 519 20.76 -6.81 12.77
C THR A 519 19.34 -6.34 13.09
N ILE A 520 18.36 -7.19 12.78
CA ILE A 520 16.94 -6.92 12.97
C ILE A 520 16.49 -7.55 14.30
N PRO A 521 15.75 -6.82 15.17
CA PRO A 521 15.16 -7.40 16.37
C PRO A 521 14.12 -8.46 16.02
N ASP A 522 13.93 -9.45 16.91
CA ASP A 522 12.97 -10.54 16.70
C ASP A 522 11.52 -10.04 16.59
N ASN A 523 11.18 -9.02 17.38
CA ASN A 523 9.92 -8.30 17.24
C ASN A 523 10.14 -7.03 16.41
N PHE A 524 9.59 -6.97 15.22
CA PHE A 524 9.80 -5.82 14.32
C PHE A 524 9.30 -4.49 14.90
N ASN A 525 8.28 -4.51 15.80
CA ASN A 525 7.85 -3.31 16.51
C ASN A 525 8.96 -2.67 17.35
N ASP A 526 9.97 -3.45 17.75
CA ASP A 526 11.11 -2.91 18.50
C ASP A 526 12.00 -1.98 17.66
N LEU A 527 11.90 -2.03 16.34
CA LEU A 527 12.52 -1.03 15.45
C LEU A 527 12.01 0.39 15.75
N TYR A 528 10.76 0.53 16.18
CA TYR A 528 10.16 1.82 16.53
C TYR A 528 10.62 2.36 17.89
N ARG A 529 11.23 1.50 18.71
CA ARG A 529 11.79 1.86 20.03
C ARG A 529 13.22 2.35 19.97
N LEU A 530 13.86 2.27 18.81
CA LEU A 530 15.22 2.77 18.63
C LEU A 530 15.25 4.30 18.80
N PRO A 531 16.26 4.85 19.51
CA PRO A 531 16.47 6.29 19.54
C PRO A 531 16.57 6.87 18.13
N VAL A 532 16.05 8.08 17.95
CA VAL A 532 15.99 8.76 16.63
C VAL A 532 17.37 8.81 15.96
N GLU A 533 18.41 9.09 16.71
CA GLU A 533 19.79 9.18 16.22
C GLU A 533 20.31 7.82 15.73
N VAL A 534 19.91 6.73 16.40
CA VAL A 534 20.28 5.36 15.99
C VAL A 534 19.54 4.96 14.72
N ALA A 535 18.22 5.15 14.71
CA ALA A 535 17.39 4.87 13.53
C ALA A 535 17.84 5.70 12.32
N SER A 536 18.16 6.99 12.52
CA SER A 536 18.66 7.88 11.47
C SER A 536 20.04 7.44 10.95
N ALA A 537 20.95 7.02 11.83
CA ALA A 537 22.25 6.49 11.41
C ALA A 537 22.09 5.23 10.54
N LEU A 538 21.26 4.27 10.94
CA LEU A 538 20.96 3.07 10.16
C LEU A 538 20.39 3.43 8.78
N LYS A 539 19.36 4.29 8.74
CA LYS A 539 18.73 4.76 7.51
C LYS A 539 19.74 5.42 6.55
N ASN A 540 20.59 6.28 7.04
CA ASN A 540 21.57 7.00 6.23
C ASN A 540 22.54 6.07 5.48
N TYR A 541 22.90 4.92 6.08
CA TYR A 541 23.70 3.90 5.39
C TYR A 541 22.88 3.13 4.34
N VAL A 542 21.67 2.70 4.68
CA VAL A 542 20.79 1.93 3.80
C VAL A 542 20.28 2.78 2.62
N MET A 543 20.11 4.07 2.82
CA MET A 543 19.64 5.02 1.79
C MET A 543 20.78 5.81 1.13
N ARG A 544 22.02 5.32 1.21
CA ARG A 544 23.16 5.98 0.56
C ARG A 544 22.92 6.15 -0.95
N GLY A 545 23.14 7.36 -1.46
CA GLY A 545 22.88 7.70 -2.86
C GLY A 545 21.40 7.94 -3.21
N PHE A 546 20.47 7.67 -2.29
CA PHE A 546 19.05 7.91 -2.56
C PHE A 546 18.76 9.43 -2.57
N PRO A 547 17.94 9.93 -3.52
CA PRO A 547 17.80 11.39 -3.75
C PRO A 547 17.23 12.15 -2.55
N VAL A 548 16.40 11.55 -1.73
CA VAL A 548 15.83 12.17 -0.52
C VAL A 548 15.96 11.24 0.68
N ARG A 549 16.41 11.77 1.82
CA ARG A 549 16.52 11.05 3.10
C ARG A 549 15.87 11.86 4.20
N MET A 550 15.45 11.17 5.26
CA MET A 550 14.78 11.81 6.39
C MET A 550 15.34 11.28 7.72
N ASP A 551 15.77 12.20 8.57
CA ASP A 551 16.05 11.95 9.98
C ASP A 551 14.80 12.33 10.78
N GLY A 552 14.35 11.41 11.64
CA GLY A 552 13.16 11.61 12.44
C GLY A 552 12.78 10.34 13.18
N PRO A 553 11.74 10.39 14.01
CA PRO A 553 11.26 9.21 14.73
C PRO A 553 10.75 8.14 13.77
N ALA A 554 10.62 6.92 14.25
CA ALA A 554 9.86 5.89 13.57
C ALA A 554 8.36 6.27 13.48
N GLN A 555 7.60 5.53 12.68
CA GLN A 555 6.21 5.84 12.35
C GLN A 555 6.05 7.20 11.63
N VAL A 556 7.09 7.58 10.90
CA VAL A 556 7.07 8.66 9.89
C VAL A 556 7.58 8.08 8.58
N ALA A 557 6.70 7.96 7.61
CA ALA A 557 7.00 7.41 6.30
C ALA A 557 7.53 8.48 5.33
N LEU A 558 8.26 8.01 4.32
CA LEU A 558 8.75 8.80 3.20
C LEU A 558 8.31 8.11 1.90
N PHE A 559 7.59 8.81 1.05
CA PHE A 559 7.23 8.38 -0.30
C PHE A 559 7.98 9.24 -1.30
N ALA A 560 8.82 8.65 -2.13
CA ALA A 560 9.69 9.37 -3.03
C ALA A 560 9.29 9.16 -4.50
N TYR A 561 9.55 10.17 -5.35
CA TYR A 561 9.19 10.16 -6.76
C TYR A 561 10.37 10.59 -7.64
N ASP A 562 10.40 10.10 -8.89
CA ASP A 562 11.52 10.25 -9.83
C ASP A 562 11.77 11.70 -10.30
N ASN A 563 10.83 12.61 -10.08
CA ASN A 563 10.98 14.04 -10.38
C ASN A 563 11.47 14.87 -9.17
N HIS A 564 12.06 14.23 -8.17
CA HIS A 564 12.50 14.81 -6.91
C HIS A 564 11.40 15.41 -6.03
N SER A 565 10.14 15.11 -6.30
CA SER A 565 9.06 15.34 -5.35
C SER A 565 9.00 14.20 -4.33
N PHE A 566 8.40 14.44 -3.18
CA PHE A 566 8.24 13.44 -2.14
C PHE A 566 7.12 13.83 -1.18
N ILE A 567 6.60 12.82 -0.46
CA ILE A 567 5.66 13.00 0.64
C ILE A 567 6.33 12.51 1.92
N VAL A 568 6.13 13.23 3.00
CA VAL A 568 6.46 12.79 4.36
C VAL A 568 5.15 12.70 5.13
N GLU A 569 4.91 11.57 5.77
CA GLU A 569 3.69 11.32 6.54
C GLU A 569 3.99 10.82 7.93
N SER A 570 3.36 11.44 8.92
CA SER A 570 3.44 11.03 10.32
C SER A 570 2.21 10.20 10.70
N TYR A 571 2.44 9.00 11.19
CA TYR A 571 1.42 8.16 11.84
C TYR A 571 1.43 8.31 13.38
N LEU A 572 2.20 9.26 13.89
CA LEU A 572 2.29 9.53 15.32
C LEU A 572 1.05 10.30 15.80
N PRO A 573 0.58 10.04 17.04
CA PRO A 573 -0.55 10.77 17.63
C PRO A 573 -0.14 12.15 18.17
N VAL A 574 1.09 12.58 17.92
CA VAL A 574 1.66 13.87 18.35
C VAL A 574 2.38 14.54 17.19
N ALA A 575 2.43 15.86 17.22
CA ALA A 575 3.23 16.62 16.26
C ALA A 575 4.72 16.29 16.42
N THR A 576 5.44 16.25 15.32
CA THR A 576 6.87 15.92 15.30
C THR A 576 7.64 16.73 14.28
N ASP A 577 8.93 16.94 14.56
CA ASP A 577 9.84 17.58 13.62
C ASP A 577 10.71 16.54 12.93
N VAL A 578 10.90 16.72 11.63
CA VAL A 578 11.78 15.88 10.83
C VAL A 578 12.80 16.74 10.09
N ARG A 579 13.96 16.15 9.83
CA ARG A 579 15.02 16.74 9.04
C ARG A 579 15.11 16.01 7.71
N ILE A 580 14.91 16.74 6.62
CA ILE A 580 14.91 16.19 5.28
C ILE A 580 16.21 16.61 4.59
N SER A 581 16.92 15.66 3.98
CA SER A 581 18.14 15.87 3.23
C SER A 581 17.91 15.50 1.76
N VAL A 582 18.01 16.50 0.86
CA VAL A 582 17.71 16.38 -0.57
C VAL A 582 18.98 16.56 -1.39
N ALA A 583 19.27 15.62 -2.30
CA ALA A 583 20.38 15.71 -3.25
C ALA A 583 20.10 16.74 -4.37
N GLY A 584 21.17 17.17 -5.08
CA GLY A 584 21.05 18.03 -6.26
C GLY A 584 20.96 19.53 -5.98
N GLY A 585 21.27 19.99 -4.75
CA GLY A 585 21.51 21.41 -4.43
C GLY A 585 20.29 22.34 -4.50
N LYS A 586 19.06 21.82 -4.53
CA LYS A 586 17.84 22.66 -4.50
C LYS A 586 17.75 23.43 -3.19
N ALA A 587 17.80 24.78 -3.27
CA ALA A 587 17.81 25.64 -2.10
C ALA A 587 16.43 25.82 -1.44
N LYS A 588 15.36 25.49 -2.13
CA LYS A 588 13.98 25.69 -1.65
C LYS A 588 13.11 24.49 -1.98
N LEU A 589 12.17 24.20 -1.07
CA LEU A 589 11.09 23.23 -1.26
C LEU A 589 9.75 23.95 -1.10
N ARG A 590 8.82 23.68 -2.01
CA ARG A 590 7.43 24.11 -1.87
C ARG A 590 6.62 22.96 -1.28
N ASN A 591 5.89 23.22 -0.20
CA ASN A 591 4.83 22.34 0.27
C ASN A 591 3.63 22.45 -0.68
N LEU A 592 3.31 21.38 -1.38
CA LEU A 592 2.25 21.34 -2.41
C LEU A 592 0.84 21.41 -1.82
N VAL A 593 0.69 21.11 -0.53
CA VAL A 593 -0.59 21.15 0.19
C VAL A 593 -0.88 22.58 0.68
N THR A 594 0.12 23.23 1.30
CA THR A 594 -0.06 24.55 1.95
C THR A 594 0.45 25.72 1.12
N GLY A 595 1.31 25.46 0.12
CA GLY A 595 2.01 26.48 -0.64
C GLY A 595 3.21 27.09 0.09
N GLU A 596 3.52 26.68 1.31
CA GLU A 596 4.66 27.17 2.09
C GLU A 596 6.00 26.86 1.40
N ILE A 597 6.96 27.77 1.50
CA ILE A 597 8.30 27.60 0.98
C ILE A 597 9.28 27.38 2.14
N LEU A 598 9.90 26.22 2.17
CA LEU A 598 11.01 25.92 3.07
C LEU A 598 12.33 26.32 2.42
N THR A 599 13.19 26.99 3.19
CA THR A 599 14.55 27.35 2.74
C THR A 599 15.56 26.36 3.34
N GLY A 600 16.34 25.73 2.46
CA GLY A 600 17.35 24.77 2.82
C GLY A 600 18.66 25.39 3.25
N GLN A 601 19.44 24.62 3.99
CA GLN A 601 20.83 24.91 4.34
C GLN A 601 21.73 23.80 3.78
N PRO A 602 22.99 24.08 3.40
CA PRO A 602 23.93 23.04 3.01
C PRO A 602 24.01 21.95 4.08
N ASP A 603 23.87 20.70 3.66
CA ASP A 603 23.97 19.55 4.56
C ASP A 603 25.43 19.10 4.68
N ASN A 604 26.10 19.61 5.72
CA ASN A 604 27.49 19.28 6.00
C ASN A 604 27.66 17.98 6.82
N ALA A 605 26.58 17.25 7.07
CA ALA A 605 26.60 16.03 7.90
C ALA A 605 27.40 14.87 7.26
N GLY A 606 27.71 14.93 5.96
CA GLY A 606 28.60 13.98 5.25
C GLY A 606 30.09 14.05 5.64
N GLY A 607 30.48 14.93 6.57
CA GLY A 607 31.86 15.37 6.82
C GLY A 607 32.79 14.43 7.57
N ARG A 608 32.46 13.19 7.89
CA ARG A 608 33.42 12.23 8.50
C ARG A 608 33.33 10.82 7.89
N GLY A 609 33.54 10.71 6.61
CA GLY A 609 33.59 9.41 5.96
C GLY A 609 33.42 9.39 4.46
N GLY A 610 33.26 10.53 3.79
CA GLY A 610 33.17 10.59 2.32
C GLY A 610 32.05 9.74 1.75
N MET A 611 30.84 9.75 2.38
CA MET A 611 29.78 8.83 2.03
C MET A 611 28.87 9.32 0.90
N ASP A 612 28.76 10.62 0.69
CA ASP A 612 27.97 11.21 -0.38
C ASP A 612 28.88 12.00 -1.31
N ASP A 613 28.87 11.67 -2.58
CA ASP A 613 29.61 12.37 -3.63
C ASP A 613 28.84 13.61 -4.14
N GLU A 614 27.55 13.76 -3.78
CA GLU A 614 26.69 14.84 -4.22
C GLU A 614 26.37 15.85 -3.10
N PRO A 615 26.38 17.17 -3.44
CA PRO A 615 25.92 18.20 -2.51
C PRO A 615 24.46 17.98 -2.12
N ARG A 616 24.17 18.08 -0.84
CA ARG A 616 22.81 17.94 -0.30
C ARG A 616 22.38 19.21 0.41
N MET A 617 21.09 19.46 0.39
CA MET A 617 20.44 20.53 1.14
C MET A 617 19.57 19.94 2.23
N ARG A 618 19.62 20.53 3.41
CA ARG A 618 18.86 20.13 4.59
C ARG A 618 17.71 21.09 4.84
N PHE A 619 16.53 20.52 5.09
CA PHE A 619 15.30 21.23 5.44
C PHE A 619 14.76 20.68 6.75
N ASN A 620 14.15 21.56 7.56
CA ASN A 620 13.37 21.13 8.72
C ASN A 620 11.88 21.27 8.36
N ALA A 621 11.11 20.22 8.65
CA ALA A 621 9.67 20.23 8.46
C ALA A 621 8.98 19.85 9.76
N HIS A 622 7.91 20.55 10.09
CA HIS A 622 7.03 20.26 11.20
C HIS A 622 5.82 19.50 10.68
N LEU A 623 5.57 18.30 11.20
CA LEU A 623 4.45 17.45 10.83
C LEU A 623 3.41 17.47 11.94
N LEU A 624 2.17 17.63 11.58
CA LEU A 624 1.04 17.47 12.48
C LEU A 624 0.79 15.97 12.74
N PRO A 625 0.07 15.61 13.82
CA PRO A 625 -0.33 14.23 14.07
C PRO A 625 -1.09 13.66 12.87
N HIS A 626 -0.87 12.39 12.54
CA HIS A 626 -1.59 11.68 11.47
C HIS A 626 -1.78 12.55 10.21
N SER A 627 -0.66 13.09 9.71
CA SER A 627 -0.68 14.07 8.63
C SER A 627 0.48 13.91 7.67
N TYR A 628 0.19 14.21 6.42
CA TYR A 628 1.19 14.25 5.36
C TYR A 628 1.53 15.70 4.97
N ALA A 629 2.73 15.85 4.43
CA ALA A 629 3.18 17.04 3.72
C ALA A 629 3.85 16.60 2.42
N ALA A 630 3.44 17.17 1.30
CA ALA A 630 3.98 16.87 -0.02
C ALA A 630 4.90 18.00 -0.48
N PHE A 631 6.07 17.66 -1.00
CA PHE A 631 7.10 18.64 -1.36
C PHE A 631 7.59 18.48 -2.80
N ALA A 632 7.88 19.59 -3.44
CA ALA A 632 8.62 19.64 -4.70
C ALA A 632 9.72 20.71 -4.62
N GLY A 633 10.82 20.48 -5.35
CA GLY A 633 11.90 21.45 -5.44
C GLY A 633 11.45 22.70 -6.19
N GLU A 634 11.68 23.88 -5.61
CA GLU A 634 11.52 25.15 -6.31
C GLU A 634 12.75 25.41 -7.20
N PRO A 635 12.54 26.02 -8.37
CA PRO A 635 13.63 26.39 -9.28
C PRO A 635 14.70 27.30 -8.66
#